data_89febc728b6d6c1d808b2a8eb3dd489f
#
_entry.id   89febc728b6d6c1d808b2a8eb3dd489f
#
_cell.length_a   1.000
_cell.length_b   1.000
_cell.length_c   1.000
_cell.angle_alpha   90.00
_cell.angle_beta   90.00
_cell.angle_gamma   90.00
#
_symmetry.space_group_name_H-M   'P 1'
#
loop_
_entity.id
_entity.type
_entity.pdbx_description
1 polymer ?
#
loop_
_entity_poly.entity_id
_entity_poly.type
_entity_poly.pdbx_seq_one_letter_code
_entity_poly.pdbx_strand_id
1 'polypeptide(L)'
;MKQELIMSSLLILGNPMMAHAQQTKTTTAGSISTESCSTENILTKKEGLLQDSIQAMKEKLRQDSIQWEKQLSAVTIKGTRSQFRQKNGGIVARISGTSLEKEPTATEVLAKLPGMFKNKDGKPQAFIGGSPEIYINDRKVQDYSVVESLPVTQIKEVKVIHHPGAEYGNNVGCVLLITTKKNLQGLAIVENSGVLFDSYVSNNHDLDLTYTHDKMTYYSKLGYANWQGIWKEQDIATNYVSGSNTGSNAGDNATSYISSSTTDCKHSYNDHFYWSAGADLALTEKQTIGVKYNGYNIHQPMPFKMTSYAMTNNHVDDNVTGNNKFFYYDWQHHVNAFYQGNYGEKWKLNFFGDFVKLHTEQGQFVDEISEREAASTQQEARNKFTLLPQSDGTIWGAKARANYTISDKQTWMMGAEYNYVKSESRTDYTPADKGTSTHSITKENHAAVFAEYSLDFKPFSLRVGLRYEHVDSRLDSHAPLHRKYDNLYPSLLLSHQSGRFSQSLSYRSSETRPSFQELNTGTVYANRYLRQIGNSQLEPSKRHEFQYQASYGDLFLQASYTYVKDYITSIIEPDSDDPQTGYITWTNIDHCWNWGSFLGYRHRWGFYEPQVQAGIQQGFIKAVSMGKEKSFHDPYYIFSLYNGFHLPKGWYMNLSFSYRSSGTYDFLTINSVHNFDFQLYKSFLKDRLSLSLNVSDIFNTISRKTDGTYGNVRFQQQKWEDTRSVQLRLTYRFNHAKKQYRGENSAQEAVGRMGGK
;
A
#
# COMPACT_ATOMS: atom_id res chain seq x y z
N MET A 1 -0.76 7.59 -0.83
CA MET A 1 -1.78 8.32 -0.04
C MET A 1 -2.45 9.46 -0.81
N LYS A 2 -1.73 10.29 -1.60
CA LYS A 2 -2.35 11.37 -2.40
C LYS A 2 -3.39 10.90 -3.45
N GLN A 3 -3.13 9.81 -4.13
CA GLN A 3 -4.08 9.24 -5.11
C GLN A 3 -5.29 8.55 -4.47
N GLU A 4 -5.21 8.17 -3.20
CA GLU A 4 -6.24 7.39 -2.53
C GLU A 4 -7.42 8.20 -2.00
N LEU A 5 -7.25 9.50 -1.70
CA LEU A 5 -8.34 10.32 -1.16
C LEU A 5 -9.24 10.95 -2.23
N ILE A 6 -8.75 11.11 -3.44
CA ILE A 6 -9.43 11.84 -4.50
C ILE A 6 -9.87 10.95 -5.65
N MET A 7 -9.06 9.93 -5.98
CA MET A 7 -9.50 8.84 -6.86
C MET A 7 -10.70 8.09 -6.27
N SER A 8 -11.02 8.34 -5.00
CA SER A 8 -12.14 7.67 -4.33
C SER A 8 -13.52 8.12 -4.76
N SER A 9 -13.69 9.25 -5.42
CA SER A 9 -14.97 9.58 -6.05
C SER A 9 -15.17 8.96 -7.43
N LEU A 10 -14.09 8.44 -8.07
CA LEU A 10 -14.18 7.82 -9.39
C LEU A 10 -13.35 6.54 -9.60
N LEU A 11 -12.44 6.20 -8.67
CA LEU A 11 -11.51 5.08 -8.83
C LEU A 11 -11.39 4.27 -7.55
N ILE A 12 -12.49 3.89 -6.93
CA ILE A 12 -12.44 2.98 -5.81
C ILE A 12 -12.99 1.65 -6.18
N LEU A 13 -12.03 0.82 -6.32
CA LEU A 13 -12.25 -0.59 -6.48
C LEU A 13 -11.27 -1.31 -5.58
N GLY A 14 -11.73 -1.77 -4.50
CA GLY A 14 -10.92 -2.55 -3.59
C GLY A 14 -11.61 -2.83 -2.28
N ASN A 15 -12.53 -3.64 -2.40
CA ASN A 15 -12.95 -4.82 -1.65
C ASN A 15 -13.39 -4.77 -0.20
N PRO A 16 -14.32 -5.65 -0.05
CA PRO A 16 -15.35 -5.70 0.94
C PRO A 16 -15.03 -6.61 2.10
N MET A 17 -15.93 -6.64 3.09
CA MET A 17 -16.10 -7.81 3.90
C MET A 17 -17.19 -7.80 4.95
N MET A 18 -17.92 -8.89 5.07
CA MET A 18 -18.73 -9.23 6.24
C MET A 18 -18.99 -10.71 6.45
N ALA A 19 -19.15 -11.12 7.67
CA ALA A 19 -19.65 -12.43 8.07
C ALA A 19 -20.73 -12.33 9.14
N HIS A 20 -21.75 -13.15 9.02
CA HIS A 20 -22.78 -13.36 10.04
C HIS A 20 -22.54 -14.67 10.78
N ALA A 21 -22.61 -14.66 12.11
CA ALA A 21 -22.64 -15.85 12.94
C ALA A 21 -24.03 -16.00 13.58
N GLN A 22 -24.66 -17.13 13.36
CA GLN A 22 -25.88 -17.51 14.07
C GLN A 22 -25.56 -18.26 15.37
N GLN A 23 -26.25 -17.88 16.44
CA GLN A 23 -26.26 -18.54 17.74
C GLN A 23 -27.08 -19.83 17.71
N THR A 24 -26.59 -20.87 18.37
CA THR A 24 -27.40 -21.98 18.83
C THR A 24 -27.27 -22.16 20.34
N LYS A 25 -28.41 -22.26 21.00
CA LYS A 25 -28.58 -22.42 22.44
C LYS A 25 -28.34 -23.86 22.91
N THR A 26 -27.81 -23.97 24.10
CA THR A 26 -27.71 -25.21 24.86
C THR A 26 -28.72 -25.24 26.01
N THR A 27 -29.26 -26.39 26.27
CA THR A 27 -29.93 -26.86 27.50
C THR A 27 -29.51 -28.34 27.70
N THR A 28 -29.39 -28.96 28.81
CA THR A 28 -29.93 -28.94 30.17
C THR A 28 -29.17 -29.90 31.08
N ALA A 29 -29.32 -29.70 32.37
CA ALA A 29 -28.76 -30.47 33.45
C ALA A 29 -29.43 -31.85 33.67
N GLY A 30 -28.74 -32.72 34.35
CA GLY A 30 -29.29 -33.97 34.90
C GLY A 30 -28.52 -34.42 36.14
N SER A 31 -29.17 -34.34 37.27
CA SER A 31 -28.73 -34.83 38.58
C SER A 31 -29.12 -36.29 38.80
N ILE A 32 -28.33 -37.10 39.48
CA ILE A 32 -28.82 -38.28 40.23
C ILE A 32 -27.87 -38.60 41.41
N SER A 33 -28.45 -38.62 42.51
CA SER A 33 -28.50 -39.19 43.83
C SER A 33 -27.45 -40.24 44.32
N THR A 34 -27.21 -40.09 45.59
CA THR A 34 -26.49 -40.87 46.59
C THR A 34 -27.08 -42.26 46.86
N GLU A 35 -26.20 -43.20 47.13
CA GLU A 35 -26.47 -44.30 48.07
C GLU A 35 -25.20 -44.70 48.82
N SER A 36 -25.38 -44.85 50.14
CA SER A 36 -24.39 -45.22 51.17
C SER A 36 -24.34 -46.71 51.37
N CYS A 37 -23.18 -47.31 51.53
CA CYS A 37 -23.02 -48.47 52.35
C CYS A 37 -21.58 -48.63 52.87
N SER A 38 -21.52 -49.00 54.13
CA SER A 38 -20.41 -49.16 55.07
C SER A 38 -19.30 -50.13 54.65
N THR A 39 -18.05 -49.77 55.00
CA THR A 39 -17.12 -50.81 55.50
C THR A 39 -15.82 -50.24 56.10
N GLU A 40 -15.56 -50.50 57.29
CA GLU A 40 -14.37 -50.13 58.11
C GLU A 40 -13.12 -50.98 57.83
N ASN A 41 -13.14 -51.97 56.94
CA ASN A 41 -12.02 -52.87 56.66
C ASN A 41 -11.27 -52.67 55.30
N ILE A 42 -11.49 -51.60 54.63
CA ILE A 42 -10.79 -51.28 53.36
C ILE A 42 -9.82 -50.09 53.50
N LEU A 43 -9.86 -49.37 54.60
CA LEU A 43 -9.08 -48.10 54.79
C LEU A 43 -7.57 -48.36 54.95
N THR A 44 -7.13 -49.37 55.67
CA THR A 44 -5.71 -49.64 55.91
C THR A 44 -4.96 -50.18 54.68
N LYS A 45 -5.65 -50.89 53.76
CA LYS A 45 -5.05 -51.37 52.50
C LYS A 45 -5.03 -50.29 51.44
N LYS A 46 -5.96 -49.32 51.50
CA LYS A 46 -5.99 -48.15 50.59
C LYS A 46 -4.94 -47.10 50.98
N GLU A 47 -4.65 -46.91 52.26
CA GLU A 47 -3.63 -45.97 52.73
C GLU A 47 -2.22 -46.41 52.30
N GLY A 48 -1.89 -47.70 52.35
CA GLY A 48 -0.64 -48.25 51.85
C GLY A 48 -0.47 -48.02 50.32
N LEU A 49 -1.50 -48.35 49.55
CA LEU A 49 -1.51 -48.17 48.09
C LEU A 49 -1.52 -46.66 47.66
N LEU A 50 -2.10 -45.81 48.52
CA LEU A 50 -2.09 -44.37 48.29
C LEU A 50 -0.71 -43.78 48.59
N GLN A 51 -0.04 -44.24 49.63
CA GLN A 51 1.33 -43.81 49.95
C GLN A 51 2.32 -44.28 48.90
N ASP A 52 2.23 -45.51 48.41
CA ASP A 52 3.06 -46.01 47.34
C ASP A 52 2.81 -45.28 45.99
N SER A 53 1.56 -44.93 45.69
CA SER A 53 1.23 -44.11 44.51
C SER A 53 1.73 -42.67 44.64
N ILE A 54 1.65 -42.07 45.85
CA ILE A 54 2.18 -40.73 46.13
C ILE A 54 3.71 -40.74 46.06
N GLN A 55 4.35 -41.82 46.53
CA GLN A 55 5.80 -41.98 46.46
C GLN A 55 6.27 -42.16 45.00
N ALA A 56 5.59 -42.96 44.23
CA ALA A 56 5.85 -43.16 42.80
C ALA A 56 5.61 -41.87 41.98
N MET A 57 4.60 -41.09 42.34
CA MET A 57 4.30 -39.81 41.69
C MET A 57 5.33 -38.73 42.10
N LYS A 58 5.81 -38.72 43.33
CA LYS A 58 6.91 -37.86 43.77
C LYS A 58 8.22 -38.19 43.05
N GLU A 59 8.54 -39.46 42.88
CA GLU A 59 9.75 -39.89 42.16
C GLU A 59 9.66 -39.57 40.66
N LYS A 60 8.49 -39.72 40.05
CA LYS A 60 8.25 -39.33 38.65
C LYS A 60 8.36 -37.80 38.47
N LEU A 61 7.81 -37.00 39.38
CA LEU A 61 7.96 -35.55 39.40
C LEU A 61 9.42 -35.12 39.57
N ARG A 62 10.18 -35.86 40.40
CA ARG A 62 11.61 -35.63 40.59
C ARG A 62 12.42 -36.00 39.36
N GLN A 63 12.10 -37.07 38.69
CA GLN A 63 12.74 -37.47 37.45
C GLN A 63 12.38 -36.51 36.31
N ASP A 64 11.13 -36.10 36.22
CA ASP A 64 10.68 -35.07 35.27
C ASP A 64 11.39 -33.73 35.53
N SER A 65 11.55 -33.30 36.79
CA SER A 65 12.28 -32.06 37.12
C SER A 65 13.78 -32.16 36.79
N ILE A 66 14.43 -33.31 37.02
CA ILE A 66 15.83 -33.57 36.64
C ILE A 66 15.97 -33.60 35.11
N GLN A 67 14.97 -34.10 34.39
CA GLN A 67 14.96 -34.10 32.93
C GLN A 67 14.72 -32.68 32.38
N TRP A 68 13.89 -31.89 33.06
CA TRP A 68 13.69 -30.46 32.77
C TRP A 68 14.96 -29.64 33.07
N GLU A 69 15.65 -29.91 34.20
CA GLU A 69 16.93 -29.26 34.52
C GLU A 69 18.04 -29.62 33.50
N LYS A 70 18.11 -30.88 33.05
CA LYS A 70 19.02 -31.28 31.97
C LYS A 70 18.68 -30.64 30.65
N GLN A 71 17.40 -30.43 30.30
CA GLN A 71 16.98 -29.67 29.13
C GLN A 71 17.24 -28.17 29.27
N LEU A 72 17.11 -27.59 30.48
CA LEU A 72 17.43 -26.20 30.75
C LEU A 72 18.95 -25.92 30.78
N SER A 73 19.76 -26.86 31.23
CA SER A 73 21.23 -26.72 31.20
C SER A 73 21.84 -26.82 29.81
N ALA A 74 21.07 -27.35 28.82
CA ALA A 74 21.43 -27.32 27.40
C ALA A 74 21.00 -26.05 26.67
N VAL A 75 20.35 -25.10 27.30
CA VAL A 75 20.09 -23.76 26.77
C VAL A 75 21.38 -22.96 26.83
N THR A 76 22.26 -23.17 25.89
CA THR A 76 23.35 -22.24 25.60
C THR A 76 22.72 -20.89 25.32
N ILE A 77 22.83 -19.94 26.26
CA ILE A 77 22.52 -18.53 26.04
C ILE A 77 23.51 -18.03 24.97
N LYS A 78 23.20 -18.26 23.69
CA LYS A 78 23.79 -17.50 22.60
C LYS A 78 23.33 -16.08 22.84
N GLY A 79 24.23 -15.23 23.29
CA GLY A 79 23.97 -13.82 23.56
C GLY A 79 23.11 -13.27 22.41
N THR A 80 21.95 -12.72 22.75
CA THR A 80 20.97 -12.16 21.80
C THR A 80 21.66 -11.03 21.03
N ARG A 81 22.23 -11.35 19.87
CA ARG A 81 22.65 -10.30 18.94
C ARG A 81 21.43 -9.48 18.61
N SER A 82 21.55 -8.15 18.69
CA SER A 82 20.49 -7.22 18.34
C SER A 82 19.79 -7.65 17.04
N GLN A 83 18.47 -7.83 17.09
CA GLN A 83 17.67 -8.26 15.95
C GLN A 83 17.70 -7.22 14.82
N PHE A 84 17.82 -5.94 15.20
CA PHE A 84 17.95 -4.81 14.31
C PHE A 84 19.33 -4.17 14.46
N ARG A 85 19.94 -3.83 13.35
CA ARG A 85 21.21 -3.09 13.33
C ARG A 85 21.22 -2.10 12.16
N GLN A 86 21.72 -0.95 12.37
CA GLN A 86 21.95 0.01 11.29
C GLN A 86 23.18 -0.40 10.47
N LYS A 87 23.05 -0.38 9.16
CA LYS A 87 24.15 -0.66 8.23
C LYS A 87 23.93 0.08 6.92
N ASN A 88 24.92 0.87 6.51
CA ASN A 88 24.95 1.58 5.23
C ASN A 88 23.59 2.25 4.91
N GLY A 89 23.15 3.14 5.79
CA GLY A 89 21.96 3.95 5.58
C GLY A 89 20.61 3.23 5.65
N GLY A 90 20.56 2.03 6.19
CA GLY A 90 19.32 1.32 6.43
C GLY A 90 19.35 0.49 7.71
N ILE A 91 18.21 0.10 8.19
CA ILE A 91 18.05 -0.80 9.33
C ILE A 91 18.02 -2.22 8.82
N VAL A 92 19.03 -3.01 9.15
CA VAL A 92 19.07 -4.44 8.81
C VAL A 92 18.40 -5.24 9.93
N ALA A 93 17.27 -5.85 9.59
CA ALA A 93 16.58 -6.83 10.42
C ALA A 93 17.08 -8.23 10.07
N ARG A 94 17.70 -8.93 11.00
CA ARG A 94 18.02 -10.34 10.84
C ARG A 94 16.76 -11.16 11.06
N ILE A 95 16.39 -11.99 10.10
CA ILE A 95 15.20 -12.85 10.16
C ILE A 95 15.61 -14.25 10.62
N SER A 96 16.58 -14.86 9.92
CA SER A 96 17.03 -16.22 10.23
C SER A 96 17.60 -16.34 11.65
N GLY A 97 17.07 -17.28 12.42
CA GLY A 97 17.44 -17.55 13.82
C GLY A 97 16.88 -16.53 14.81
N THR A 98 15.87 -15.72 14.44
CA THR A 98 15.19 -14.77 15.33
C THR A 98 13.69 -15.11 15.45
N SER A 99 12.97 -14.35 16.26
CA SER A 99 11.50 -14.49 16.38
C SER A 99 10.79 -14.20 15.06
N LEU A 100 11.32 -13.30 14.25
CA LEU A 100 10.76 -12.98 12.92
C LEU A 100 10.73 -14.18 11.96
N GLU A 101 11.61 -15.17 12.11
CA GLU A 101 11.57 -16.40 11.31
C GLU A 101 10.31 -17.25 11.56
N LYS A 102 9.64 -17.02 12.71
CA LYS A 102 8.42 -17.74 13.10
C LYS A 102 7.14 -16.99 12.71
N GLU A 103 7.27 -15.86 12.06
CA GLU A 103 6.11 -15.16 11.52
C GLU A 103 5.45 -15.99 10.43
N PRO A 104 4.11 -15.91 10.28
CA PRO A 104 3.38 -16.76 9.35
C PRO A 104 3.70 -16.46 7.89
N THR A 105 3.94 -15.23 7.54
CA THR A 105 4.17 -14.78 6.17
C THR A 105 5.29 -13.75 6.09
N ALA A 106 5.89 -13.60 4.91
CA ALA A 106 6.86 -12.52 4.68
C ALA A 106 6.21 -11.14 4.85
N THR A 107 4.95 -10.97 4.49
CA THR A 107 4.19 -9.74 4.71
C THR A 107 4.15 -9.35 6.19
N GLU A 108 3.88 -10.31 7.09
CA GLU A 108 3.91 -10.06 8.54
C GLU A 108 5.30 -9.67 9.02
N VAL A 109 6.34 -10.32 8.51
CA VAL A 109 7.73 -9.93 8.80
C VAL A 109 7.96 -8.48 8.40
N LEU A 110 7.63 -8.11 7.17
CA LEU A 110 7.88 -6.76 6.64
C LEU A 110 7.10 -5.68 7.39
N ALA A 111 5.84 -5.94 7.74
CA ALA A 111 5.01 -5.00 8.49
C ALA A 111 5.49 -4.78 9.94
N LYS A 112 6.24 -5.75 10.50
CA LYS A 112 6.81 -5.67 11.84
C LYS A 112 8.23 -5.10 11.88
N LEU A 113 8.78 -4.68 10.75
CA LEU A 113 10.07 -3.99 10.70
C LEU A 113 9.97 -2.58 11.29
N PRO A 114 11.07 -2.03 11.82
CA PRO A 114 11.09 -0.67 12.37
C PRO A 114 10.57 0.36 11.35
N GLY A 115 9.62 1.21 11.76
CA GLY A 115 9.01 2.23 10.93
C GLY A 115 8.04 1.72 9.86
N MET A 116 7.65 0.44 9.93
CA MET A 116 6.67 -0.18 9.04
C MET A 116 5.40 -0.54 9.79
N PHE A 117 4.29 -0.60 9.07
CA PHE A 117 2.99 -1.08 9.56
C PHE A 117 2.23 -1.76 8.43
N LYS A 118 1.12 -2.39 8.75
CA LYS A 118 0.22 -2.98 7.76
C LYS A 118 -0.81 -1.95 7.32
N ASN A 119 -0.94 -1.70 6.03
CA ASN A 119 -1.97 -0.81 5.50
C ASN A 119 -3.34 -1.53 5.44
N LYS A 120 -4.38 -0.84 4.95
CA LYS A 120 -5.73 -1.38 4.78
C LYS A 120 -5.79 -2.65 3.91
N ASP A 121 -4.89 -2.77 2.94
CA ASP A 121 -4.83 -3.91 2.00
C ASP A 121 -3.98 -5.07 2.57
N GLY A 122 -3.59 -4.99 3.84
CA GLY A 122 -2.73 -5.98 4.48
C GLY A 122 -1.27 -5.94 4.05
N LYS A 123 -0.86 -4.96 3.23
CA LYS A 123 0.51 -4.82 2.72
C LYS A 123 1.38 -3.97 3.65
N PRO A 124 2.71 -4.18 3.68
CA PRO A 124 3.62 -3.34 4.46
C PRO A 124 3.67 -1.93 3.88
N GLN A 125 3.56 -0.95 4.74
CA GLN A 125 3.65 0.47 4.44
C GLN A 125 4.60 1.13 5.44
N ALA A 126 5.42 2.08 4.96
CA ALA A 126 6.25 2.89 5.84
C ALA A 126 5.41 4.02 6.45
N PHE A 127 5.65 4.33 7.73
CA PHE A 127 5.01 5.46 8.41
C PHE A 127 5.32 6.77 7.70
N ILE A 128 6.54 6.88 7.21
CA ILE A 128 7.02 8.01 6.42
C ILE A 128 7.53 7.42 5.11
N GLY A 129 7.12 7.99 3.98
CA GLY A 129 7.52 7.53 2.66
C GLY A 129 6.52 6.61 1.94
N GLY A 130 5.41 6.23 2.59
CA GLY A 130 4.32 5.50 1.93
C GLY A 130 4.64 4.03 1.62
N SER A 131 4.16 3.53 0.50
CA SER A 131 4.38 2.15 0.07
C SER A 131 5.85 1.92 -0.32
N PRO A 132 6.52 0.90 0.25
CA PRO A 132 7.92 0.65 -0.04
C PRO A 132 8.11 -0.03 -1.40
N GLU A 133 9.20 0.29 -2.08
CA GLU A 133 9.72 -0.57 -3.12
C GLU A 133 10.42 -1.78 -2.49
N ILE A 134 10.11 -2.98 -2.96
CA ILE A 134 10.64 -4.22 -2.40
C ILE A 134 11.61 -4.86 -3.38
N TYR A 135 12.77 -5.25 -2.88
CA TYR A 135 13.79 -5.95 -3.62
C TYR A 135 14.11 -7.29 -2.93
N ILE A 136 14.21 -8.36 -3.69
CA ILE A 136 14.63 -9.68 -3.18
C ILE A 136 15.93 -10.07 -3.88
N ASN A 137 17.03 -10.19 -3.12
CA ASN A 137 18.39 -10.45 -3.65
C ASN A 137 18.79 -9.45 -4.73
N ASP A 138 18.67 -8.16 -4.44
CA ASP A 138 18.92 -7.02 -5.34
C ASP A 138 17.99 -6.95 -6.57
N ARG A 139 16.79 -7.57 -6.50
CA ARG A 139 15.83 -7.64 -7.59
C ARG A 139 14.55 -6.96 -7.18
N LYS A 140 14.13 -5.95 -7.93
CA LYS A 140 12.87 -5.27 -7.65
C LYS A 140 11.69 -6.24 -7.85
N VAL A 141 10.81 -6.27 -6.85
CA VAL A 141 9.57 -7.04 -6.91
C VAL A 141 8.56 -6.24 -7.73
N GLN A 142 8.12 -6.78 -8.84
CA GLN A 142 7.14 -6.17 -9.72
C GLN A 142 5.70 -6.55 -9.35
N ASP A 143 5.54 -7.70 -8.70
CA ASP A 143 4.26 -8.27 -8.27
C ASP A 143 4.37 -8.70 -6.80
N TYR A 144 3.54 -8.10 -5.96
CA TYR A 144 3.58 -8.29 -4.51
C TYR A 144 3.32 -9.74 -4.10
N SER A 145 2.63 -10.54 -4.90
CA SER A 145 2.41 -11.97 -4.63
C SER A 145 3.71 -12.77 -4.53
N VAL A 146 4.81 -12.27 -5.13
CA VAL A 146 6.15 -12.85 -4.94
C VAL A 146 6.61 -12.72 -3.49
N VAL A 147 6.26 -11.65 -2.81
CA VAL A 147 6.52 -11.46 -1.38
C VAL A 147 5.60 -12.36 -0.55
N GLU A 148 4.32 -12.41 -0.88
CA GLU A 148 3.34 -13.24 -0.18
C GLU A 148 3.70 -14.73 -0.27
N SER A 149 4.23 -15.17 -1.42
CA SER A 149 4.67 -16.55 -1.62
C SER A 149 6.04 -16.86 -1.00
N LEU A 150 6.82 -15.85 -0.58
CA LEU A 150 8.16 -16.05 -0.04
C LEU A 150 8.09 -16.67 1.37
N PRO A 151 8.62 -17.89 1.58
CA PRO A 151 8.66 -18.49 2.90
C PRO A 151 9.56 -17.68 3.84
N VAL A 152 9.08 -17.38 5.03
CA VAL A 152 9.86 -16.64 6.03
C VAL A 152 11.17 -17.35 6.37
N THR A 153 11.15 -18.69 6.39
CA THR A 153 12.33 -19.54 6.63
C THR A 153 13.44 -19.38 5.57
N GLN A 154 13.11 -18.85 4.38
CA GLN A 154 14.07 -18.54 3.33
C GLN A 154 14.68 -17.15 3.49
N ILE A 155 14.06 -16.26 4.23
CA ILE A 155 14.57 -14.91 4.44
C ILE A 155 15.75 -14.98 5.42
N LYS A 156 16.91 -14.49 4.98
CA LYS A 156 18.09 -14.36 5.82
C LYS A 156 18.03 -13.07 6.62
N GLU A 157 17.85 -11.97 5.93
CA GLU A 157 17.76 -10.63 6.52
C GLU A 157 16.95 -9.70 5.59
N VAL A 158 16.39 -8.63 6.16
CA VAL A 158 15.74 -7.54 5.43
C VAL A 158 16.40 -6.23 5.82
N LYS A 159 16.78 -5.42 4.85
CA LYS A 159 17.26 -4.04 5.09
C LYS A 159 16.15 -3.07 4.71
N VAL A 160 15.75 -2.24 5.67
CA VAL A 160 14.79 -1.15 5.47
C VAL A 160 15.58 0.13 5.21
N ILE A 161 15.33 0.78 4.08
CA ILE A 161 15.92 2.06 3.70
C ILE A 161 14.78 3.06 3.60
N HIS A 162 14.58 3.86 4.65
CA HIS A 162 13.54 4.88 4.68
C HIS A 162 13.89 6.13 3.87
N HIS A 163 15.19 6.31 3.55
CA HIS A 163 15.69 7.34 2.64
C HIS A 163 16.53 6.68 1.55
N PRO A 164 15.89 6.28 0.43
CA PRO A 164 16.59 5.72 -0.70
C PRO A 164 17.59 6.73 -1.29
N GLY A 165 18.75 6.24 -1.71
CA GLY A 165 19.81 7.05 -2.34
C GLY A 165 19.45 7.48 -3.77
N ALA A 166 20.39 8.16 -4.44
CA ALA A 166 20.24 8.71 -5.79
C ALA A 166 19.96 7.67 -6.89
N GLU A 167 20.21 6.39 -6.61
CA GLU A 167 19.96 5.26 -7.53
C GLU A 167 18.47 4.94 -7.69
N TYR A 168 17.64 5.29 -6.69
CA TYR A 168 16.21 5.06 -6.72
C TYR A 168 15.50 6.28 -7.31
N GLY A 169 14.35 6.07 -7.94
CA GLY A 169 13.55 7.16 -8.50
C GLY A 169 13.17 8.21 -7.46
N ASN A 170 12.92 9.44 -7.91
CA ASN A 170 12.60 10.56 -7.01
C ASN A 170 11.32 10.38 -6.20
N ASN A 171 10.39 9.56 -6.69
CA ASN A 171 9.11 9.25 -6.04
C ASN A 171 9.18 8.12 -5.03
N VAL A 172 10.34 7.47 -4.86
CA VAL A 172 10.52 6.32 -3.95
C VAL A 172 10.78 6.79 -2.54
N GLY A 173 9.83 6.63 -1.64
CA GLY A 173 9.94 7.07 -0.25
C GLY A 173 10.57 6.05 0.70
N CYS A 174 10.52 4.75 0.39
CA CYS A 174 11.07 3.67 1.21
C CYS A 174 11.46 2.48 0.35
N VAL A 175 12.53 1.76 0.73
CA VAL A 175 12.98 0.54 0.05
C VAL A 175 13.21 -0.59 1.06
N LEU A 176 12.73 -1.78 0.73
CA LEU A 176 12.96 -3.01 1.48
C LEU A 176 13.84 -3.96 0.67
N LEU A 177 15.04 -4.24 1.14
CA LEU A 177 15.96 -5.19 0.51
C LEU A 177 15.92 -6.52 1.27
N ILE A 178 15.29 -7.52 0.68
CA ILE A 178 15.19 -8.87 1.24
C ILE A 178 16.36 -9.72 0.71
N THR A 179 17.16 -10.27 1.60
CA THR A 179 18.20 -11.25 1.26
C THR A 179 17.72 -12.65 1.64
N THR A 180 17.74 -13.59 0.70
CA THR A 180 17.37 -15.00 0.95
C THR A 180 18.57 -15.91 1.19
N LYS A 181 18.31 -17.11 1.70
CA LYS A 181 19.31 -18.19 1.79
C LYS A 181 19.65 -18.72 0.39
N LYS A 182 20.81 -19.38 0.22
CA LYS A 182 21.27 -19.91 -1.08
C LYS A 182 20.30 -20.93 -1.69
N ASN A 183 20.25 -20.96 -3.02
CA ASN A 183 19.29 -21.71 -3.84
C ASN A 183 19.64 -23.17 -4.03
N LEU A 184 18.60 -24.00 -4.25
CA LEU A 184 18.69 -25.38 -4.68
C LEU A 184 18.53 -25.51 -6.22
N GLN A 185 19.06 -26.56 -6.79
CA GLN A 185 18.82 -26.98 -8.17
C GLN A 185 17.47 -27.71 -8.28
N GLY A 186 16.92 -27.78 -9.48
CA GLY A 186 15.69 -28.51 -9.79
C GLY A 186 14.43 -27.68 -9.82
N LEU A 187 13.28 -28.35 -9.74
CA LEU A 187 11.95 -27.73 -9.77
C LEU A 187 11.55 -27.23 -8.39
N ALA A 188 11.07 -26.00 -8.31
CA ALA A 188 10.39 -25.44 -7.16
C ALA A 188 8.96 -25.01 -7.56
N ILE A 189 7.98 -25.33 -6.72
CA ILE A 189 6.56 -25.00 -6.91
C ILE A 189 6.07 -24.27 -5.67
N VAL A 190 5.37 -23.17 -5.85
CA VAL A 190 4.60 -22.52 -4.81
C VAL A 190 3.18 -22.29 -5.31
N GLU A 191 2.22 -22.81 -4.56
CA GLU A 191 0.80 -22.61 -4.78
C GLU A 191 0.21 -21.86 -3.59
N ASN A 192 -0.50 -20.75 -3.85
CA ASN A 192 -1.25 -20.01 -2.85
C ASN A 192 -2.71 -19.96 -3.28
N SER A 193 -3.58 -20.44 -2.43
CA SER A 193 -5.03 -20.34 -2.62
C SER A 193 -5.66 -19.65 -1.42
N GLY A 194 -6.48 -18.66 -1.67
CA GLY A 194 -7.19 -17.91 -0.65
C GLY A 194 -8.68 -17.82 -0.96
N VAL A 195 -9.49 -17.93 0.07
CA VAL A 195 -10.93 -17.66 0.02
C VAL A 195 -11.25 -16.65 1.12
N LEU A 196 -12.02 -15.66 0.75
CA LEU A 196 -12.37 -14.54 1.57
C LEU A 196 -13.89 -14.48 1.67
N PHE A 197 -14.39 -14.40 2.90
CA PHE A 197 -15.80 -14.36 3.22
C PHE A 197 -16.14 -12.98 3.80
N ASP A 198 -17.06 -12.31 3.16
CA ASP A 198 -17.68 -11.04 3.55
C ASP A 198 -19.15 -11.03 3.12
N SER A 199 -19.66 -9.93 2.57
CA SER A 199 -20.99 -9.94 1.93
C SER A 199 -21.07 -10.91 0.76
N TYR A 200 -19.93 -11.24 0.14
CA TYR A 200 -19.77 -12.18 -0.96
C TYR A 200 -18.57 -13.10 -0.72
N VAL A 201 -18.33 -14.01 -1.64
CA VAL A 201 -17.18 -14.90 -1.58
C VAL A 201 -16.18 -14.52 -2.65
N SER A 202 -15.03 -14.00 -2.21
CA SER A 202 -13.90 -13.69 -3.07
C SER A 202 -12.85 -14.79 -3.01
N ASN A 203 -12.07 -14.96 -4.07
CA ASN A 203 -11.01 -15.98 -4.10
C ASN A 203 -9.79 -15.49 -4.88
N ASN A 204 -8.65 -16.08 -4.57
CA ASN A 204 -7.41 -15.89 -5.32
C ASN A 204 -6.60 -17.17 -5.37
N HIS A 205 -5.93 -17.42 -6.51
CA HIS A 205 -5.09 -18.58 -6.78
C HIS A 205 -3.82 -18.13 -7.51
N ASP A 206 -2.67 -18.53 -6.99
CA ASP A 206 -1.35 -18.23 -7.54
C ASP A 206 -0.52 -19.48 -7.68
N LEU A 207 -0.11 -19.84 -8.89
CA LEU A 207 0.84 -20.92 -9.16
C LEU A 207 2.15 -20.33 -9.66
N ASP A 208 3.22 -20.58 -8.96
CA ASP A 208 4.55 -20.08 -9.25
C ASP A 208 5.53 -21.25 -9.42
N LEU A 209 6.12 -21.36 -10.58
CA LEU A 209 7.03 -22.40 -10.99
C LEU A 209 8.42 -21.83 -11.26
N THR A 210 9.44 -22.43 -10.70
CA THR A 210 10.83 -22.10 -11.00
C THR A 210 11.62 -23.39 -11.26
N TYR A 211 12.25 -23.48 -12.40
CA TYR A 211 13.09 -24.64 -12.75
C TYR A 211 14.53 -24.18 -13.00
N THR A 212 15.45 -24.73 -12.22
CA THR A 212 16.90 -24.43 -12.38
C THR A 212 17.63 -25.70 -12.79
N HIS A 213 18.25 -25.64 -13.94
CA HIS A 213 19.12 -26.69 -14.46
C HIS A 213 20.44 -26.07 -14.95
N ASP A 214 21.55 -26.49 -14.39
CA ASP A 214 22.90 -25.98 -14.66
C ASP A 214 22.94 -24.44 -14.61
N LYS A 215 23.20 -23.76 -15.72
CA LYS A 215 23.34 -22.31 -15.86
C LYS A 215 22.00 -21.61 -16.14
N MET A 216 20.97 -22.35 -16.50
CA MET A 216 19.64 -21.81 -16.85
C MET A 216 18.67 -21.86 -15.67
N THR A 217 17.90 -20.82 -15.54
CA THR A 217 16.74 -20.79 -14.62
C THR A 217 15.53 -20.26 -15.38
N TYR A 218 14.44 -21.01 -15.36
CA TYR A 218 13.18 -20.65 -15.97
C TYR A 218 12.18 -20.26 -14.89
N TYR A 219 11.37 -19.28 -15.16
CA TYR A 219 10.31 -18.77 -14.29
C TYR A 219 8.99 -18.78 -15.01
N SER A 220 7.95 -19.21 -14.35
CA SER A 220 6.58 -19.06 -14.82
C SER A 220 5.66 -18.78 -13.65
N LYS A 221 4.69 -17.91 -13.84
CA LYS A 221 3.64 -17.64 -12.87
C LYS A 221 2.31 -17.50 -13.59
N LEU A 222 1.27 -18.06 -12.99
CA LEU A 222 -0.13 -17.88 -13.37
C LEU A 222 -0.89 -17.49 -12.11
N GLY A 223 -1.75 -16.51 -12.21
CA GLY A 223 -2.60 -16.13 -11.10
C GLY A 223 -3.95 -15.64 -11.56
N TYR A 224 -4.93 -15.90 -10.74
CA TYR A 224 -6.30 -15.44 -10.90
C TYR A 224 -6.84 -14.98 -9.55
N ALA A 225 -7.51 -13.84 -9.55
CA ALA A 225 -8.25 -13.37 -8.39
C ALA A 225 -9.61 -12.84 -8.83
N ASN A 226 -10.64 -13.24 -8.10
CA ASN A 226 -11.97 -12.67 -8.22
C ASN A 226 -12.33 -12.02 -6.89
N TRP A 227 -12.50 -10.71 -6.91
CA TRP A 227 -12.86 -9.93 -5.74
C TRP A 227 -14.28 -9.40 -5.89
N GLN A 228 -15.08 -9.56 -4.85
CA GLN A 228 -16.49 -9.16 -4.85
C GLN A 228 -16.80 -8.32 -3.62
N GLY A 229 -17.85 -7.47 -3.67
CA GLY A 229 -18.25 -6.71 -2.51
C GLY A 229 -19.33 -5.67 -2.72
N ILE A 230 -19.65 -4.98 -1.63
CA ILE A 230 -20.57 -3.87 -1.60
C ILE A 230 -19.83 -2.55 -1.38
N TRP A 231 -20.37 -1.48 -1.89
CA TRP A 231 -19.82 -0.16 -1.71
C TRP A 231 -20.94 0.89 -1.74
N LYS A 232 -20.89 1.81 -0.78
CA LYS A 232 -21.78 2.94 -0.72
C LYS A 232 -20.99 4.20 -0.37
N GLU A 233 -21.26 5.28 -1.07
CA GLU A 233 -20.62 6.58 -0.84
C GLU A 233 -21.66 7.68 -0.90
N GLN A 234 -21.51 8.65 -0.03
CA GLN A 234 -22.28 9.89 -0.05
C GLN A 234 -21.32 11.07 -0.11
N ASP A 235 -21.52 11.91 -1.13
CA ASP A 235 -20.81 13.16 -1.32
C ASP A 235 -21.80 14.32 -1.17
N ILE A 236 -21.39 15.38 -0.47
CA ILE A 236 -22.16 16.62 -0.33
C ILE A 236 -21.20 17.78 -0.63
N ALA A 237 -21.53 18.56 -1.64
CA ALA A 237 -20.86 19.81 -1.94
C ALA A 237 -21.79 20.98 -1.65
N THR A 238 -21.30 21.98 -0.90
CA THR A 238 -22.03 23.22 -0.61
C THR A 238 -21.23 24.40 -1.14
N ASN A 239 -21.77 25.09 -2.13
CA ASN A 239 -21.19 26.30 -2.69
C ASN A 239 -21.88 27.54 -2.07
N TYR A 240 -21.09 28.48 -1.55
CA TYR A 240 -21.56 29.72 -0.94
C TYR A 240 -21.27 30.89 -1.90
N VAL A 241 -22.34 31.44 -2.47
CA VAL A 241 -22.24 32.60 -3.38
C VAL A 241 -22.66 33.85 -2.62
N SER A 242 -21.72 34.81 -2.48
CA SER A 242 -22.04 36.12 -1.84
C SER A 242 -23.01 36.90 -2.71
N GLY A 243 -24.10 37.36 -2.12
CA GLY A 243 -25.03 38.28 -2.80
C GLY A 243 -24.35 39.60 -3.12
N SER A 244 -24.60 40.18 -4.29
CA SER A 244 -23.96 41.40 -4.80
C SER A 244 -24.42 42.68 -4.10
N ASN A 245 -24.50 42.73 -2.77
CA ASN A 245 -24.78 43.95 -2.05
C ASN A 245 -23.52 44.49 -1.40
N THR A 246 -23.09 45.65 -1.85
CA THR A 246 -21.98 46.49 -1.37
C THR A 246 -22.21 47.03 0.06
N GLY A 247 -22.41 46.17 1.04
CA GLY A 247 -22.64 46.51 2.43
C GLY A 247 -21.83 45.63 3.38
N SER A 248 -21.24 46.23 4.39
CA SER A 248 -20.21 45.79 5.32
C SER A 248 -20.46 44.56 6.19
N ASN A 249 -21.35 43.62 5.85
CA ASN A 249 -21.57 42.37 6.58
C ASN A 249 -21.71 41.19 5.59
N ALA A 250 -20.59 40.70 5.05
CA ALA A 250 -20.55 39.63 4.04
C ALA A 250 -20.88 38.23 4.59
N GLY A 251 -21.34 38.09 5.81
CA GLY A 251 -21.66 36.82 6.46
C GLY A 251 -23.11 36.39 6.41
N ASP A 252 -24.09 37.34 6.37
CA ASP A 252 -25.49 37.02 6.63
C ASP A 252 -26.36 36.87 5.37
N ASN A 253 -25.87 37.15 4.17
CA ASN A 253 -26.66 37.11 2.94
C ASN A 253 -26.01 36.22 1.81
N ALA A 254 -25.22 35.24 2.13
CA ALA A 254 -24.71 34.29 1.12
C ALA A 254 -25.81 33.28 0.75
N THR A 255 -26.07 33.11 -0.55
CA THR A 255 -26.89 32.02 -1.07
C THR A 255 -26.10 30.72 -1.02
N SER A 256 -26.63 29.70 -0.38
CA SER A 256 -26.03 28.37 -0.34
C SER A 256 -26.68 27.47 -1.41
N TYR A 257 -25.81 26.91 -2.29
CA TYR A 257 -26.18 25.89 -3.26
C TYR A 257 -25.59 24.56 -2.80
N ILE A 258 -26.48 23.61 -2.48
CA ILE A 258 -26.08 22.30 -1.98
C ILE A 258 -26.38 21.26 -3.05
N SER A 259 -25.38 20.47 -3.41
CA SER A 259 -25.57 19.24 -4.17
C SER A 259 -25.14 18.04 -3.34
N SER A 260 -25.96 17.00 -3.33
CA SER A 260 -25.63 15.74 -2.67
C SER A 260 -25.83 14.59 -3.63
N SER A 261 -24.94 13.62 -3.60
CA SER A 261 -25.06 12.37 -4.34
C SER A 261 -24.78 11.18 -3.45
N THR A 262 -25.63 10.18 -3.51
CA THR A 262 -25.41 8.88 -2.86
C THR A 262 -25.32 7.81 -3.94
N THR A 263 -24.17 7.15 -4.00
CA THR A 263 -23.90 6.00 -4.85
C THR A 263 -24.01 4.73 -4.00
N ASP A 264 -24.79 3.76 -4.44
CA ASP A 264 -25.03 2.49 -3.73
C ASP A 264 -24.82 1.31 -4.69
N CYS A 265 -23.66 0.68 -4.60
CA CYS A 265 -23.30 -0.52 -5.33
C CYS A 265 -23.51 -1.74 -4.44
N LYS A 266 -24.55 -2.51 -4.72
CA LYS A 266 -24.91 -3.71 -3.96
C LYS A 266 -24.02 -4.90 -4.29
N HIS A 267 -23.41 -4.94 -5.46
CA HIS A 267 -22.50 -6.00 -5.88
C HIS A 267 -21.53 -5.48 -6.92
N SER A 268 -20.28 -5.36 -6.55
CA SER A 268 -19.15 -5.15 -7.46
C SER A 268 -18.33 -6.42 -7.56
N TYR A 269 -17.73 -6.68 -8.70
CA TYR A 269 -16.74 -7.74 -8.85
C TYR A 269 -15.59 -7.28 -9.74
N ASN A 270 -14.42 -7.84 -9.46
CA ASN A 270 -13.18 -7.52 -10.13
C ASN A 270 -12.45 -8.83 -10.43
N ASP A 271 -12.41 -9.17 -11.71
CA ASP A 271 -11.64 -10.31 -12.22
C ASP A 271 -10.26 -9.82 -12.61
N HIS A 272 -9.24 -10.43 -12.03
CA HIS A 272 -7.84 -10.14 -12.29
C HIS A 272 -7.11 -11.42 -12.68
N PHE A 273 -6.71 -11.50 -13.92
CA PHE A 273 -5.85 -12.56 -14.45
C PHE A 273 -4.46 -12.01 -14.74
N TYR A 274 -3.40 -12.67 -14.27
CA TYR A 274 -2.02 -12.26 -14.50
C TYR A 274 -1.12 -13.46 -14.73
N TRP A 275 -0.07 -13.23 -15.53
CA TRP A 275 0.89 -14.27 -15.91
C TRP A 275 2.28 -13.69 -16.09
N SER A 276 3.29 -14.53 -15.95
CA SER A 276 4.65 -14.19 -16.35
C SER A 276 5.43 -15.41 -16.79
N ALA A 277 6.38 -15.19 -17.70
CA ALA A 277 7.35 -16.19 -18.11
C ALA A 277 8.72 -15.51 -18.31
N GLY A 278 9.80 -16.20 -18.00
CA GLY A 278 11.15 -15.65 -18.15
C GLY A 278 12.23 -16.68 -17.97
N ALA A 279 13.46 -16.27 -18.31
CA ALA A 279 14.64 -17.10 -18.13
C ALA A 279 15.86 -16.24 -17.81
N ASP A 280 16.74 -16.79 -16.96
CA ASP A 280 18.07 -16.29 -16.68
C ASP A 280 19.11 -17.29 -17.18
N LEU A 281 20.19 -16.78 -17.80
CA LEU A 281 21.35 -17.54 -18.18
C LEU A 281 22.59 -17.00 -17.45
N ALA A 282 23.21 -17.83 -16.64
CA ALA A 282 24.54 -17.56 -16.06
C ALA A 282 25.59 -17.77 -17.14
N LEU A 283 26.07 -16.71 -17.78
CA LEU A 283 27.14 -16.76 -18.77
C LEU A 283 28.43 -17.29 -18.14
N THR A 284 28.73 -16.78 -16.95
CA THR A 284 29.81 -17.21 -16.06
C THR A 284 29.34 -17.23 -14.62
N GLU A 285 30.15 -17.60 -13.66
CA GLU A 285 29.84 -17.49 -12.22
C GLU A 285 29.60 -16.03 -11.78
N LYS A 286 30.13 -15.05 -12.53
CA LYS A 286 30.09 -13.63 -12.22
C LYS A 286 29.19 -12.81 -13.15
N GLN A 287 28.63 -13.41 -14.21
CA GLN A 287 27.84 -12.71 -15.23
C GLN A 287 26.53 -13.44 -15.50
N THR A 288 25.44 -12.71 -15.55
CA THR A 288 24.08 -13.24 -15.82
C THR A 288 23.36 -12.29 -16.76
N ILE A 289 22.65 -12.86 -17.74
CA ILE A 289 21.65 -12.18 -18.54
C ILE A 289 20.28 -12.79 -18.28
N GLY A 290 19.24 -12.08 -18.52
CA GLY A 290 17.87 -12.62 -18.44
C GLY A 290 16.85 -11.77 -19.14
N VAL A 291 15.71 -12.40 -19.42
CA VAL A 291 14.53 -11.76 -19.99
C VAL A 291 13.30 -12.27 -19.27
N LYS A 292 12.34 -11.39 -19.03
CA LYS A 292 11.05 -11.73 -18.45
C LYS A 292 9.95 -10.97 -19.15
N TYR A 293 8.87 -11.66 -19.44
CA TYR A 293 7.61 -11.09 -19.89
C TYR A 293 6.58 -11.20 -18.76
N ASN A 294 5.84 -10.14 -18.51
CA ASN A 294 4.69 -10.11 -17.59
C ASN A 294 3.48 -9.58 -18.32
N GLY A 295 2.32 -10.07 -17.98
CA GLY A 295 1.05 -9.55 -18.46
C GLY A 295 -0.02 -9.65 -17.40
N TYR A 296 -1.00 -8.77 -17.46
CA TYR A 296 -2.23 -8.87 -16.70
C TYR A 296 -3.43 -8.33 -17.49
N ASN A 297 -4.60 -8.74 -17.04
CA ASN A 297 -5.89 -8.26 -17.49
C ASN A 297 -6.81 -8.09 -16.26
N ILE A 298 -7.47 -6.95 -16.16
CA ILE A 298 -8.44 -6.64 -15.11
C ILE A 298 -9.76 -6.30 -15.80
N HIS A 299 -10.84 -6.90 -15.32
CA HIS A 299 -12.20 -6.58 -15.75
C HIS A 299 -13.09 -6.38 -14.54
N GLN A 300 -13.69 -5.19 -14.43
CA GLN A 300 -14.47 -4.81 -13.28
C GLN A 300 -15.73 -4.05 -13.66
N PRO A 301 -16.85 -4.72 -13.83
CA PRO A 301 -18.16 -4.11 -13.93
C PRO A 301 -18.72 -3.81 -12.55
N MET A 302 -19.30 -2.60 -12.41
CA MET A 302 -19.85 -2.11 -11.16
C MET A 302 -21.19 -1.40 -11.43
N PRO A 303 -22.31 -2.13 -11.40
CA PRO A 303 -23.65 -1.53 -11.45
C PRO A 303 -23.96 -0.88 -10.10
N PHE A 304 -24.52 0.31 -10.12
CA PHE A 304 -24.91 1.02 -8.91
C PHE A 304 -26.18 1.86 -9.10
N LYS A 305 -26.86 2.05 -8.00
CA LYS A 305 -27.97 2.99 -7.90
C LYS A 305 -27.43 4.34 -7.44
N MET A 306 -27.82 5.42 -8.10
CA MET A 306 -27.49 6.77 -7.68
C MET A 306 -28.76 7.54 -7.31
N THR A 307 -28.70 8.26 -6.20
CA THR A 307 -29.71 9.25 -5.82
C THR A 307 -29.00 10.55 -5.53
N SER A 308 -29.39 11.61 -6.21
CA SER A 308 -28.81 12.93 -6.03
C SER A 308 -29.91 13.97 -5.83
N TYR A 309 -29.60 15.02 -5.09
CA TYR A 309 -30.48 16.18 -4.99
C TYR A 309 -29.69 17.47 -5.06
N ALA A 310 -30.33 18.54 -5.53
CA ALA A 310 -29.85 19.89 -5.46
C ALA A 310 -30.80 20.75 -4.63
N MET A 311 -30.22 21.70 -3.86
CA MET A 311 -30.99 22.61 -3.00
C MET A 311 -30.41 24.03 -3.08
N THR A 312 -31.30 25.02 -2.99
CA THR A 312 -30.91 26.43 -2.81
C THR A 312 -31.50 26.93 -1.49
N ASN A 313 -30.64 27.42 -0.59
CA ASN A 313 -31.06 27.90 0.75
C ASN A 313 -32.00 26.92 1.48
N ASN A 314 -31.67 25.63 1.48
CA ASN A 314 -32.45 24.53 2.06
C ASN A 314 -33.81 24.22 1.37
N HIS A 315 -34.09 24.81 0.23
CA HIS A 315 -35.22 24.41 -0.61
C HIS A 315 -34.73 23.41 -1.67
N VAL A 316 -35.43 22.28 -1.81
CA VAL A 316 -35.07 21.26 -2.82
C VAL A 316 -35.47 21.77 -4.22
N ASP A 317 -34.50 21.88 -5.10
CA ASP A 317 -34.71 22.32 -6.48
C ASP A 317 -34.88 21.14 -7.43
N ASP A 318 -34.19 20.02 -7.15
CA ASP A 318 -34.23 18.83 -7.99
C ASP A 318 -33.89 17.56 -7.21
N ASN A 319 -34.56 16.47 -7.55
CA ASN A 319 -34.22 15.11 -7.13
C ASN A 319 -33.92 14.28 -8.38
N VAL A 320 -32.82 13.54 -8.35
CA VAL A 320 -32.37 12.71 -9.45
C VAL A 320 -32.16 11.28 -8.98
N THR A 321 -32.74 10.34 -9.71
CA THR A 321 -32.49 8.91 -9.48
C THR A 321 -31.92 8.27 -10.74
N GLY A 322 -30.93 7.40 -10.57
CA GLY A 322 -30.25 6.73 -11.69
C GLY A 322 -29.91 5.28 -11.41
N ASN A 323 -29.89 4.49 -12.48
CA ASN A 323 -29.32 3.15 -12.50
C ASN A 323 -28.10 3.19 -13.42
N ASN A 324 -26.96 3.45 -12.84
CA ASN A 324 -25.73 3.68 -13.57
C ASN A 324 -24.86 2.42 -13.53
N LYS A 325 -23.90 2.33 -14.44
CA LYS A 325 -22.89 1.28 -14.45
C LYS A 325 -21.54 1.90 -14.74
N PHE A 326 -20.61 1.67 -13.86
CA PHE A 326 -19.20 1.87 -14.14
C PHE A 326 -18.58 0.55 -14.59
N PHE A 327 -17.63 0.60 -15.52
CA PHE A 327 -16.82 -0.55 -15.86
C PHE A 327 -15.37 -0.11 -16.08
N TYR A 328 -14.49 -0.92 -15.56
CA TYR A 328 -13.05 -0.72 -15.67
C TYR A 328 -12.46 -1.93 -16.37
N TYR A 329 -11.70 -1.67 -17.43
CA TYR A 329 -10.95 -2.67 -18.16
C TYR A 329 -9.51 -2.17 -18.27
N ASP A 330 -8.55 -3.00 -17.87
CA ASP A 330 -7.14 -2.64 -17.89
C ASP A 330 -6.30 -3.86 -18.28
N TRP A 331 -5.34 -3.67 -19.18
CA TRP A 331 -4.36 -4.69 -19.49
C TRP A 331 -2.98 -4.06 -19.68
N GLN A 332 -1.95 -4.85 -19.36
CA GLN A 332 -0.56 -4.47 -19.53
C GLN A 332 0.26 -5.65 -20.03
N HIS A 333 1.17 -5.35 -20.96
CA HIS A 333 2.24 -6.23 -21.41
C HIS A 333 3.57 -5.55 -21.11
N HIS A 334 4.48 -6.24 -20.45
CA HIS A 334 5.77 -5.71 -20.05
C HIS A 334 6.87 -6.74 -20.35
N VAL A 335 7.83 -6.36 -21.14
CA VAL A 335 9.07 -7.10 -21.41
C VAL A 335 10.22 -6.39 -20.71
N ASN A 336 10.95 -7.12 -19.86
CA ASN A 336 12.14 -6.62 -19.19
C ASN A 336 13.33 -7.51 -19.55
N ALA A 337 14.46 -6.92 -19.88
CA ALA A 337 15.73 -7.60 -20.09
C ALA A 337 16.82 -7.01 -19.18
N PHE A 338 17.76 -7.82 -18.74
CA PHE A 338 18.85 -7.34 -17.92
C PHE A 338 20.17 -8.03 -18.24
N TYR A 339 21.26 -7.32 -17.95
CA TYR A 339 22.61 -7.85 -17.78
C TYR A 339 23.17 -7.44 -16.43
N GLN A 340 23.78 -8.37 -15.71
CA GLN A 340 24.51 -8.12 -14.47
C GLN A 340 25.89 -8.81 -14.53
N GLY A 341 26.95 -8.05 -14.28
CA GLY A 341 28.32 -8.57 -14.30
C GLY A 341 29.19 -8.01 -13.19
N ASN A 342 30.02 -8.89 -12.57
CA ASN A 342 31.06 -8.50 -11.62
C ASN A 342 32.42 -8.68 -12.32
N TYR A 343 33.22 -7.60 -12.41
CA TYR A 343 34.50 -7.55 -13.07
C TYR A 343 35.61 -7.31 -12.04
N GLY A 344 36.42 -8.35 -11.85
CA GLY A 344 37.35 -8.39 -10.73
C GLY A 344 36.60 -8.36 -9.39
N GLU A 345 37.18 -7.68 -8.40
CA GLU A 345 36.62 -7.49 -7.07
C GLU A 345 36.00 -6.08 -6.88
N LYS A 346 36.25 -5.18 -7.84
CA LYS A 346 35.97 -3.74 -7.70
C LYS A 346 34.75 -3.28 -8.46
N TRP A 347 34.41 -3.86 -9.60
CA TRP A 347 33.35 -3.39 -10.47
C TRP A 347 32.12 -4.31 -10.45
N LYS A 348 30.94 -3.73 -10.25
CA LYS A 348 29.65 -4.39 -10.50
C LYS A 348 28.88 -3.52 -11.51
N LEU A 349 28.55 -4.08 -12.68
CA LEU A 349 27.81 -3.42 -13.74
C LEU A 349 26.42 -4.05 -13.88
N ASN A 350 25.40 -3.21 -14.02
CA ASN A 350 24.04 -3.64 -14.28
C ASN A 350 23.46 -2.79 -15.42
N PHE A 351 22.76 -3.45 -16.36
CA PHE A 351 22.02 -2.83 -17.43
C PHE A 351 20.62 -3.41 -17.44
N PHE A 352 19.62 -2.56 -17.62
CA PHE A 352 18.21 -2.92 -17.67
C PHE A 352 17.56 -2.25 -18.88
N GLY A 353 16.66 -2.97 -19.52
CA GLY A 353 15.83 -2.46 -20.62
C GLY A 353 14.39 -2.91 -20.46
N ASP A 354 13.45 -2.02 -20.70
CA ASP A 354 12.03 -2.24 -20.52
C ASP A 354 11.25 -1.77 -21.75
N PHE A 355 10.25 -2.57 -22.10
CA PHE A 355 9.20 -2.20 -23.02
C PHE A 355 7.86 -2.48 -22.38
N VAL A 356 7.00 -1.47 -22.26
CA VAL A 356 5.66 -1.59 -21.70
C VAL A 356 4.63 -1.10 -22.69
N LYS A 357 3.58 -1.88 -22.87
CA LYS A 357 2.36 -1.51 -23.57
C LYS A 357 1.20 -1.71 -22.60
N LEU A 358 0.37 -0.68 -22.45
CA LEU A 358 -0.79 -0.72 -21.57
C LEU A 358 -2.00 -0.05 -22.20
N HIS A 359 -3.18 -0.44 -21.74
CA HIS A 359 -4.46 0.13 -22.13
C HIS A 359 -5.37 0.15 -20.91
N THR A 360 -6.02 1.27 -20.69
CA THR A 360 -6.99 1.44 -19.61
C THR A 360 -8.27 2.05 -20.19
N GLU A 361 -9.40 1.47 -19.85
CA GLU A 361 -10.74 1.96 -20.19
C GLU A 361 -11.57 2.11 -18.92
N GLN A 362 -12.18 3.28 -18.71
CA GLN A 362 -12.98 3.61 -17.54
C GLN A 362 -14.38 4.06 -17.97
N GLY A 363 -15.15 3.12 -18.52
CA GLY A 363 -16.45 3.42 -19.09
C GLY A 363 -17.53 3.65 -18.05
N GLN A 364 -18.46 4.55 -18.38
CA GLN A 364 -19.63 4.84 -17.57
C GLN A 364 -20.89 4.78 -18.45
N PHE A 365 -21.87 4.01 -18.03
CA PHE A 365 -23.21 4.08 -18.55
C PHE A 365 -24.07 4.81 -17.52
N VAL A 366 -24.65 5.95 -17.95
CA VAL A 366 -25.49 6.82 -17.13
C VAL A 366 -26.91 6.72 -17.63
N ASP A 367 -27.86 6.49 -16.73
CA ASP A 367 -29.29 6.42 -16.99
C ASP A 367 -30.06 7.02 -15.80
N GLU A 368 -30.36 8.31 -15.85
CA GLU A 368 -30.86 9.12 -14.75
C GLU A 368 -32.15 9.84 -15.12
N ILE A 369 -33.02 10.04 -14.12
CA ILE A 369 -34.27 10.78 -14.25
C ILE A 369 -34.26 11.91 -13.22
N SER A 370 -34.51 13.14 -13.66
CA SER A 370 -34.65 14.35 -12.84
C SER A 370 -36.15 14.67 -12.64
N GLU A 371 -36.54 14.92 -11.39
CA GLU A 371 -37.93 15.30 -11.08
C GLU A 371 -38.26 16.72 -11.57
N ARG A 372 -37.32 17.65 -11.53
CA ARG A 372 -37.48 19.02 -12.04
C ARG A 372 -37.75 19.02 -13.54
N GLU A 373 -37.01 18.22 -14.30
CA GLU A 373 -37.17 18.09 -15.74
C GLU A 373 -38.45 17.32 -16.11
N ALA A 374 -38.88 16.36 -15.27
CA ALA A 374 -40.11 15.60 -15.47
C ALA A 374 -41.40 16.45 -15.44
N ALA A 375 -41.35 17.62 -14.80
CA ALA A 375 -42.48 18.56 -14.77
C ALA A 375 -42.72 19.23 -16.15
N SER A 376 -41.77 19.20 -17.08
CA SER A 376 -41.88 19.81 -18.42
C SER A 376 -42.29 18.80 -19.51
N THR A 377 -41.60 17.67 -19.65
CA THR A 377 -41.96 16.55 -20.54
C THR A 377 -41.28 15.27 -20.09
N GLN A 378 -41.95 14.11 -20.10
CA GLN A 378 -41.37 12.83 -19.62
C GLN A 378 -40.11 12.40 -20.39
N GLN A 379 -39.91 12.84 -21.61
CA GLN A 379 -38.78 12.47 -22.46
C GLN A 379 -37.54 13.32 -22.18
N GLU A 380 -37.68 14.55 -21.74
CA GLU A 380 -36.60 15.47 -21.38
C GLU A 380 -36.05 15.21 -19.97
N ALA A 381 -36.84 14.58 -19.10
CA ALA A 381 -36.45 14.23 -17.74
C ALA A 381 -35.34 13.17 -17.65
N ARG A 382 -35.19 12.35 -18.71
CA ARG A 382 -34.26 11.23 -18.72
C ARG A 382 -32.95 11.60 -19.39
N ASN A 383 -31.84 11.55 -18.64
CA ASN A 383 -30.50 11.74 -19.14
C ASN A 383 -29.82 10.35 -19.29
N LYS A 384 -29.63 9.93 -20.54
CA LYS A 384 -29.04 8.63 -20.86
C LYS A 384 -27.88 8.79 -21.83
N PHE A 385 -26.70 8.33 -21.43
CA PHE A 385 -25.50 8.36 -22.26
C PHE A 385 -24.45 7.36 -21.81
N THR A 386 -23.49 7.12 -22.68
CA THR A 386 -22.25 6.41 -22.35
C THR A 386 -21.09 7.37 -22.47
N LEU A 387 -20.22 7.35 -21.47
CA LEU A 387 -18.95 8.04 -21.42
C LEU A 387 -17.84 7.00 -21.42
N LEU A 388 -16.87 7.14 -22.34
CA LEU A 388 -15.80 6.15 -22.52
C LEU A 388 -14.42 6.81 -22.54
N PRO A 389 -13.83 7.12 -21.36
CA PRO A 389 -12.43 7.49 -21.24
C PRO A 389 -11.54 6.27 -21.51
N GLN A 390 -10.59 6.43 -22.42
CA GLN A 390 -9.60 5.41 -22.78
C GLN A 390 -8.20 6.02 -22.73
N SER A 391 -7.22 5.23 -22.35
CA SER A 391 -5.81 5.62 -22.35
C SER A 391 -4.94 4.48 -22.86
N ASP A 392 -4.15 4.75 -23.90
CA ASP A 392 -3.16 3.85 -24.46
C ASP A 392 -1.75 4.32 -24.14
N GLY A 393 -0.93 3.46 -23.55
CA GLY A 393 0.43 3.76 -23.17
C GLY A 393 1.47 2.92 -23.91
N THR A 394 2.58 3.55 -24.26
CA THR A 394 3.79 2.86 -24.73
C THR A 394 4.99 3.48 -24.06
N ILE A 395 5.82 2.65 -23.41
CA ILE A 395 6.99 3.10 -22.67
C ILE A 395 8.20 2.28 -23.09
N TRP A 396 9.31 2.98 -23.33
CA TRP A 396 10.64 2.40 -23.49
C TRP A 396 11.51 2.94 -22.37
N GLY A 397 12.14 2.04 -21.60
CA GLY A 397 13.01 2.37 -20.49
C GLY A 397 14.39 1.73 -20.66
N ALA A 398 15.43 2.43 -20.25
CA ALA A 398 16.78 1.91 -20.15
C ALA A 398 17.49 2.48 -18.93
N LYS A 399 18.21 1.65 -18.18
CA LYS A 399 18.99 2.06 -17.01
C LYS A 399 20.33 1.36 -16.99
N ALA A 400 21.39 2.10 -16.75
CA ALA A 400 22.72 1.59 -16.53
C ALA A 400 23.22 2.00 -15.14
N ARG A 401 23.86 1.08 -14.42
CA ARG A 401 24.43 1.34 -13.09
C ARG A 401 25.77 0.66 -12.94
N ALA A 402 26.75 1.41 -12.48
CA ALA A 402 28.09 0.92 -12.14
C ALA A 402 28.39 1.19 -10.66
N ASN A 403 28.83 0.17 -9.93
CA ASN A 403 29.37 0.31 -8.58
C ASN A 403 30.87 0.02 -8.63
N TYR A 404 31.65 0.92 -8.07
CA TYR A 404 33.11 0.80 -7.97
C TYR A 404 33.53 0.82 -6.51
N THR A 405 34.10 -0.30 -6.06
CA THR A 405 34.62 -0.45 -4.69
C THR A 405 36.06 0.02 -4.70
N ILE A 406 36.35 1.20 -4.13
CA ILE A 406 37.69 1.75 -3.98
C ILE A 406 38.44 0.94 -2.92
N SER A 407 37.77 0.74 -1.76
CA SER A 407 38.27 -0.02 -0.61
C SER A 407 37.07 -0.60 0.17
N ASP A 408 37.35 -1.41 1.21
CA ASP A 408 36.30 -1.93 2.12
C ASP A 408 35.50 -0.82 2.81
N LYS A 409 35.98 0.41 2.77
CA LYS A 409 35.34 1.59 3.41
C LYS A 409 34.72 2.57 2.42
N GLN A 410 35.03 2.47 1.13
CA GLN A 410 34.71 3.47 0.14
C GLN A 410 34.10 2.84 -1.11
N THR A 411 32.94 3.33 -1.52
CA THR A 411 32.27 2.88 -2.73
C THR A 411 31.72 4.08 -3.50
N TRP A 412 31.96 4.11 -4.79
CA TRP A 412 31.26 4.96 -5.75
C TRP A 412 30.17 4.14 -6.45
N MET A 413 29.00 4.74 -6.58
CA MET A 413 27.93 4.28 -7.45
C MET A 413 27.60 5.39 -8.43
N MET A 414 27.47 5.06 -9.73
CA MET A 414 27.09 6.00 -10.79
C MET A 414 26.16 5.32 -11.77
N GLY A 415 25.31 6.10 -12.41
CA GLY A 415 24.40 5.54 -13.39
C GLY A 415 23.70 6.58 -14.25
N ALA A 416 23.01 6.07 -15.25
CA ALA A 416 22.15 6.85 -16.14
C ALA A 416 20.84 6.09 -16.39
N GLU A 417 19.78 6.84 -16.65
CA GLU A 417 18.44 6.33 -16.91
C GLU A 417 17.82 7.15 -18.02
N TYR A 418 17.08 6.49 -18.91
CA TYR A 418 16.32 7.13 -19.96
C TYR A 418 14.97 6.43 -20.10
N ASN A 419 13.90 7.23 -20.18
CA ASN A 419 12.55 6.76 -20.45
C ASN A 419 11.92 7.61 -21.55
N TYR A 420 11.33 6.94 -22.54
CA TYR A 420 10.43 7.52 -23.51
C TYR A 420 9.02 7.05 -23.24
N VAL A 421 8.08 7.97 -23.13
CA VAL A 421 6.66 7.71 -22.86
C VAL A 421 5.82 8.31 -23.96
N LYS A 422 4.91 7.51 -24.56
CA LYS A 422 3.79 8.00 -25.35
C LYS A 422 2.50 7.59 -24.65
N SER A 423 1.67 8.57 -24.27
CA SER A 423 0.33 8.38 -23.73
C SER A 423 -0.68 8.99 -24.69
N GLU A 424 -1.66 8.24 -25.11
CA GLU A 424 -2.77 8.68 -25.95
C GLU A 424 -4.06 8.51 -25.16
N SER A 425 -4.75 9.61 -24.88
CA SER A 425 -5.99 9.65 -24.10
C SER A 425 -7.13 10.13 -24.97
N ARG A 426 -8.24 9.42 -24.91
CA ARG A 426 -9.46 9.72 -25.64
C ARG A 426 -10.65 9.59 -24.70
N THR A 427 -11.61 10.50 -24.82
CA THR A 427 -12.89 10.45 -24.11
C THR A 427 -14.00 10.65 -25.11
N ASP A 428 -14.89 9.68 -25.23
CA ASP A 428 -16.02 9.71 -26.15
C ASP A 428 -17.36 9.75 -25.41
N TYR A 429 -18.30 10.56 -25.92
CA TYR A 429 -19.69 10.59 -25.47
C TYR A 429 -20.61 9.98 -26.53
N THR A 430 -21.54 9.13 -26.09
CA THR A 430 -22.56 8.54 -26.96
C THR A 430 -23.94 8.63 -26.28
N PRO A 431 -24.91 9.38 -26.86
CA PRO A 431 -24.78 10.19 -28.05
C PRO A 431 -23.86 11.43 -27.89
N ALA A 432 -23.35 11.96 -28.96
CA ALA A 432 -22.32 13.02 -28.99
C ALA A 432 -22.77 14.39 -28.44
N ASP A 433 -24.06 14.65 -28.40
CA ASP A 433 -24.68 15.86 -27.84
C ASP A 433 -24.67 15.92 -26.30
N LYS A 434 -24.27 14.81 -25.63
CA LYS A 434 -24.24 14.72 -24.16
C LYS A 434 -22.94 15.23 -23.53
N GLY A 435 -21.93 15.55 -24.32
CA GLY A 435 -20.67 16.11 -23.84
C GLY A 435 -19.64 16.27 -24.95
N THR A 436 -18.53 16.89 -24.63
CA THR A 436 -17.45 17.13 -25.59
C THR A 436 -16.46 15.96 -25.58
N SER A 437 -16.37 15.25 -26.70
CA SER A 437 -15.32 14.25 -26.91
C SER A 437 -13.95 14.90 -27.00
N THR A 438 -12.95 14.31 -26.39
CA THR A 438 -11.59 14.85 -26.36
C THR A 438 -10.58 13.81 -26.83
N HIS A 439 -9.50 14.28 -27.43
CA HIS A 439 -8.34 13.47 -27.81
C HIS A 439 -7.06 14.24 -27.51
N SER A 440 -6.11 13.58 -26.86
CA SER A 440 -4.80 14.16 -26.54
C SER A 440 -3.70 13.12 -26.65
N ILE A 441 -2.51 13.57 -27.06
CA ILE A 441 -1.31 12.73 -27.12
C ILE A 441 -0.20 13.43 -26.34
N THR A 442 0.31 12.76 -25.29
CA THR A 442 1.48 13.20 -24.55
C THR A 442 2.69 12.38 -24.97
N LYS A 443 3.79 13.06 -25.29
CA LYS A 443 5.11 12.45 -25.53
C LYS A 443 6.09 13.04 -24.56
N GLU A 444 6.77 12.20 -23.80
CA GLU A 444 7.73 12.64 -22.80
C GLU A 444 9.06 11.87 -22.94
N ASN A 445 10.16 12.63 -22.98
CA ASN A 445 11.51 12.11 -22.85
C ASN A 445 12.03 12.49 -21.45
N HIS A 446 12.45 11.52 -20.69
CA HIS A 446 13.05 11.69 -19.37
C HIS A 446 14.43 11.07 -19.35
N ALA A 447 15.45 11.87 -19.10
CA ALA A 447 16.83 11.45 -18.96
C ALA A 447 17.37 11.81 -17.57
N ALA A 448 18.06 10.92 -16.93
CA ALA A 448 18.68 11.17 -15.63
C ALA A 448 20.11 10.63 -15.58
N VAL A 449 20.98 11.35 -14.87
CA VAL A 449 22.29 10.87 -14.47
C VAL A 449 22.44 11.04 -12.97
N PHE A 450 23.09 10.08 -12.30
CA PHE A 450 23.24 10.10 -10.86
C PHE A 450 24.57 9.53 -10.41
N ALA A 451 25.06 10.05 -9.29
CA ALA A 451 26.25 9.54 -8.62
C ALA A 451 26.07 9.56 -7.11
N GLU A 452 26.64 8.59 -6.43
CA GLU A 452 26.61 8.48 -4.97
C GLU A 452 27.96 8.01 -4.47
N TYR A 453 28.48 8.67 -3.43
CA TYR A 453 29.69 8.28 -2.72
C TYR A 453 29.34 7.81 -1.32
N SER A 454 29.82 6.64 -0.93
CA SER A 454 29.66 6.06 0.40
C SER A 454 31.01 5.89 1.08
N LEU A 455 31.09 6.34 2.34
CA LEU A 455 32.28 6.26 3.19
C LEU A 455 31.91 5.68 4.56
N ASP A 456 32.57 4.57 4.94
CA ASP A 456 32.45 3.95 6.27
C ASP A 456 33.70 4.26 7.11
N PHE A 457 33.56 5.09 8.13
CA PHE A 457 34.62 5.46 9.07
C PHE A 457 34.15 5.27 10.51
N LYS A 458 33.99 4.02 10.90
CA LYS A 458 33.45 3.65 12.22
C LYS A 458 33.89 4.56 13.36
N PRO A 459 32.93 5.02 14.23
CA PRO A 459 31.56 4.55 14.33
C PRO A 459 30.57 5.23 13.37
N PHE A 460 31.01 6.03 12.43
CA PHE A 460 30.17 6.76 11.50
C PHE A 460 30.19 6.13 10.11
N SER A 461 29.13 6.41 9.34
CA SER A 461 29.09 6.23 7.88
C SER A 461 28.42 7.44 7.24
N LEU A 462 28.94 7.84 6.09
CA LEU A 462 28.46 8.96 5.29
C LEU A 462 28.09 8.47 3.89
N ARG A 463 26.96 8.97 3.37
CA ARG A 463 26.54 8.79 1.99
C ARG A 463 26.12 10.15 1.44
N VAL A 464 26.66 10.52 0.29
CA VAL A 464 26.34 11.75 -0.44
C VAL A 464 25.96 11.37 -1.85
N GLY A 465 24.79 11.80 -2.31
CA GLY A 465 24.30 11.51 -3.66
C GLY A 465 23.84 12.78 -4.36
N LEU A 466 23.95 12.77 -5.67
CA LEU A 466 23.41 13.81 -6.54
C LEU A 466 22.78 13.12 -7.77
N ARG A 467 21.58 13.56 -8.11
CA ARG A 467 20.84 13.16 -9.31
C ARG A 467 20.44 14.42 -10.09
N TYR A 468 20.74 14.42 -11.38
CA TYR A 468 20.26 15.40 -12.34
C TYR A 468 19.23 14.76 -13.25
N GLU A 469 18.12 15.45 -13.50
CA GLU A 469 17.07 15.01 -14.41
C GLU A 469 16.75 16.11 -15.42
N HIS A 470 16.60 15.65 -16.67
CA HIS A 470 16.07 16.44 -17.79
C HIS A 470 14.78 15.81 -18.30
N VAL A 471 13.72 16.60 -18.40
CA VAL A 471 12.42 16.18 -18.94
C VAL A 471 12.01 17.11 -20.08
N ASP A 472 11.66 16.53 -21.23
CA ASP A 472 11.03 17.23 -22.37
C ASP A 472 9.65 16.57 -22.60
N SER A 473 8.57 17.28 -22.24
CA SER A 473 7.18 16.79 -22.31
C SER A 473 6.36 17.65 -23.27
N ARG A 474 5.69 17.00 -24.20
CA ARG A 474 4.83 17.64 -25.21
C ARG A 474 3.44 17.04 -25.17
N LEU A 475 2.47 17.88 -24.89
CA LEU A 475 1.05 17.59 -24.97
C LEU A 475 0.50 18.14 -26.27
N ASP A 476 0.00 17.27 -27.12
CA ASP A 476 -0.75 17.59 -28.34
C ASP A 476 -2.24 17.39 -28.04
N SER A 477 -2.99 18.50 -28.00
CA SER A 477 -4.41 18.57 -27.65
C SER A 477 -5.00 19.85 -28.23
N HIS A 478 -6.26 20.17 -27.92
CA HIS A 478 -6.87 21.47 -28.27
C HIS A 478 -6.09 22.68 -27.69
N ALA A 479 -5.38 22.48 -26.58
CA ALA A 479 -4.47 23.47 -26.00
C ALA A 479 -3.07 22.85 -25.91
N PRO A 480 -2.26 22.89 -26.98
CA PRO A 480 -0.95 22.25 -27.00
C PRO A 480 0.02 22.89 -26.01
N LEU A 481 0.84 22.08 -25.38
CA LEU A 481 1.76 22.51 -24.33
C LEU A 481 3.10 21.81 -24.49
N HIS A 482 4.19 22.57 -24.40
CA HIS A 482 5.55 22.06 -24.40
C HIS A 482 6.29 22.51 -23.14
N ARG A 483 6.80 21.58 -22.35
CA ARG A 483 7.48 21.84 -21.09
C ARG A 483 8.85 21.19 -21.07
N LYS A 484 9.80 21.90 -20.49
CA LYS A 484 11.15 21.38 -20.19
C LYS A 484 11.50 21.66 -18.76
N TYR A 485 12.05 20.68 -18.09
CA TYR A 485 12.49 20.76 -16.70
C TYR A 485 13.92 20.27 -16.59
N ASP A 486 14.72 21.03 -15.84
CA ASP A 486 16.09 20.67 -15.49
C ASP A 486 16.24 20.81 -13.99
N ASN A 487 16.43 19.69 -13.28
CA ASN A 487 16.45 19.70 -11.82
C ASN A 487 17.59 18.87 -11.24
N LEU A 488 18.11 19.34 -10.10
CA LEU A 488 19.13 18.67 -9.30
C LEU A 488 18.52 18.19 -7.98
N TYR A 489 18.78 16.95 -7.61
CA TYR A 489 18.26 16.31 -6.41
C TYR A 489 19.42 15.80 -5.55
N PRO A 490 19.90 16.61 -4.59
CA PRO A 490 20.90 16.18 -3.62
C PRO A 490 20.30 15.25 -2.57
N SER A 491 21.12 14.33 -2.08
CA SER A 491 20.81 13.45 -0.95
C SER A 491 22.02 13.34 -0.02
N LEU A 492 21.76 13.29 1.29
CA LEU A 492 22.76 13.15 2.33
C LEU A 492 22.25 12.16 3.38
N LEU A 493 23.11 11.27 3.84
CA LEU A 493 22.86 10.40 4.99
C LEU A 493 24.11 10.32 5.85
N LEU A 494 23.97 10.69 7.12
CA LEU A 494 24.98 10.49 8.15
C LEU A 494 24.43 9.50 9.17
N SER A 495 25.18 8.41 9.41
CA SER A 495 24.80 7.39 10.41
C SER A 495 25.88 7.23 11.44
N HIS A 496 25.49 6.91 12.67
CA HIS A 496 26.38 6.59 13.78
C HIS A 496 25.92 5.30 14.46
N GLN A 497 26.86 4.42 14.79
CA GLN A 497 26.57 3.19 15.54
C GLN A 497 27.59 2.97 16.64
N SER A 498 27.12 2.85 17.88
CA SER A 498 27.94 2.53 19.05
C SER A 498 27.20 1.51 19.94
N GLY A 499 27.74 0.29 20.04
CA GLY A 499 27.12 -0.80 20.79
C GLY A 499 25.70 -1.12 20.34
N ARG A 500 24.73 -0.94 21.26
CA ARG A 500 23.28 -1.13 21.00
C ARG A 500 22.59 0.13 20.47
N PHE A 501 23.24 1.28 20.51
CA PHE A 501 22.70 2.54 20.06
C PHE A 501 23.09 2.77 18.60
N SER A 502 22.10 3.08 17.75
CA SER A 502 22.31 3.53 16.41
C SER A 502 21.40 4.71 16.07
N GLN A 503 21.92 5.65 15.30
CA GLN A 503 21.16 6.80 14.84
C GLN A 503 21.56 7.21 13.43
N SER A 504 20.68 7.88 12.73
CA SER A 504 20.97 8.49 11.44
C SER A 504 20.20 9.79 11.24
N LEU A 505 20.83 10.71 10.55
CA LEU A 505 20.21 11.93 10.03
C LEU A 505 20.31 11.88 8.51
N SER A 506 19.23 12.13 7.83
CA SER A 506 19.19 12.16 6.38
C SER A 506 18.44 13.37 5.85
N TYR A 507 18.89 13.83 4.68
CA TYR A 507 18.23 14.84 3.87
C TYR A 507 18.08 14.33 2.44
N ARG A 508 16.96 14.64 1.81
CA ARG A 508 16.70 14.32 0.40
C ARG A 508 15.84 15.39 -0.24
N SER A 509 16.21 15.78 -1.45
CA SER A 509 15.34 16.53 -2.37
C SER A 509 14.74 15.56 -3.38
N SER A 510 13.49 15.77 -3.76
CA SER A 510 12.76 14.97 -4.74
C SER A 510 11.67 15.79 -5.42
N GLU A 511 11.10 15.25 -6.50
CA GLU A 511 10.01 15.87 -7.25
C GLU A 511 8.86 14.88 -7.43
N THR A 512 7.63 15.38 -7.41
CA THR A 512 6.45 14.64 -7.82
C THR A 512 5.84 15.33 -9.03
N ARG A 513 5.94 14.71 -10.19
CA ARG A 513 5.32 15.21 -11.42
C ARG A 513 3.84 14.87 -11.44
N PRO A 514 2.97 15.72 -12.03
CA PRO A 514 1.57 15.39 -12.22
C PRO A 514 1.42 14.08 -13.01
N SER A 515 0.40 13.30 -12.68
CA SER A 515 0.01 12.16 -13.51
C SER A 515 -0.58 12.63 -14.84
N PHE A 516 -0.59 11.77 -15.86
CA PHE A 516 -1.20 12.11 -17.14
C PHE A 516 -2.71 12.33 -17.03
N GLN A 517 -3.37 11.70 -16.06
CA GLN A 517 -4.78 11.93 -15.75
C GLN A 517 -5.02 13.32 -15.15
N GLU A 518 -4.18 13.77 -14.21
CA GLU A 518 -4.25 15.12 -13.63
C GLU A 518 -4.03 16.23 -14.67
N LEU A 519 -3.28 15.94 -15.73
CA LEU A 519 -3.04 16.85 -16.84
C LEU A 519 -4.12 16.79 -17.94
N ASN A 520 -4.94 15.74 -17.96
CA ASN A 520 -5.92 15.52 -19.02
C ASN A 520 -7.15 16.40 -18.82
N THR A 521 -7.43 17.29 -19.78
CA THR A 521 -8.57 18.21 -19.76
C THR A 521 -9.89 17.58 -20.20
N GLY A 522 -9.92 16.26 -20.46
CA GLY A 522 -11.16 15.52 -20.72
C GLY A 522 -12.03 15.47 -19.45
N THR A 523 -13.32 15.77 -19.61
CA THR A 523 -14.28 15.76 -18.50
C THR A 523 -14.76 14.34 -18.23
N VAL A 524 -14.72 13.91 -16.96
CA VAL A 524 -15.27 12.65 -16.48
C VAL A 524 -16.48 12.94 -15.59
N TYR A 525 -17.55 12.17 -15.77
CA TYR A 525 -18.80 12.34 -15.03
C TYR A 525 -18.71 11.64 -13.67
N ALA A 526 -18.83 12.36 -12.57
CA ALA A 526 -18.94 11.80 -11.23
C ALA A 526 -20.40 11.58 -10.83
N ASN A 527 -21.21 12.64 -10.97
CA ASN A 527 -22.66 12.62 -10.82
C ASN A 527 -23.25 13.85 -11.55
N ARG A 528 -24.55 14.05 -11.48
CA ARG A 528 -25.22 15.14 -12.18
C ARG A 528 -24.67 16.53 -11.84
N TYR A 529 -24.23 16.73 -10.60
CA TYR A 529 -23.77 18.02 -10.08
C TYR A 529 -22.25 18.09 -9.89
N LEU A 530 -21.53 17.00 -10.16
CA LEU A 530 -20.10 16.95 -9.96
C LEU A 530 -19.43 16.25 -11.15
N ARG A 531 -18.47 16.91 -11.74
CA ARG A 531 -17.64 16.41 -12.83
C ARG A 531 -16.19 16.45 -12.43
N GLN A 532 -15.35 15.72 -13.09
CA GLN A 532 -13.90 15.78 -12.90
C GLN A 532 -13.24 16.23 -14.17
N ILE A 533 -12.27 17.16 -14.06
CA ILE A 533 -11.47 17.68 -15.16
C ILE A 533 -10.02 17.85 -14.70
N GLY A 534 -9.06 17.41 -15.51
CA GLY A 534 -7.65 17.64 -15.22
C GLY A 534 -7.25 19.09 -15.49
N ASN A 535 -6.07 19.46 -14.98
CA ASN A 535 -5.48 20.79 -15.16
C ASN A 535 -4.13 20.65 -15.87
N SER A 536 -4.08 21.02 -17.15
CA SER A 536 -2.84 20.98 -17.94
C SER A 536 -1.79 21.99 -17.49
N GLN A 537 -2.12 22.94 -16.62
CA GLN A 537 -1.19 23.99 -16.10
C GLN A 537 -0.46 23.57 -14.82
N LEU A 538 -0.68 22.36 -14.30
CA LEU A 538 -0.01 21.89 -13.10
C LEU A 538 1.51 21.87 -13.26
N GLU A 539 2.21 22.40 -12.25
CA GLU A 539 3.66 22.33 -12.12
C GLU A 539 4.08 21.17 -11.20
N PRO A 540 5.26 20.57 -11.40
CA PRO A 540 5.77 19.54 -10.51
C PRO A 540 5.97 20.03 -9.08
N SER A 541 5.54 19.25 -8.09
CA SER A 541 5.77 19.53 -6.67
C SER A 541 7.21 19.19 -6.27
N LYS A 542 7.95 20.15 -5.71
CA LYS A 542 9.31 19.96 -5.20
C LYS A 542 9.28 19.68 -3.70
N ARG A 543 9.92 18.60 -3.26
CA ARG A 543 9.93 18.13 -1.88
C ARG A 543 11.33 18.17 -1.30
N HIS A 544 11.45 18.68 -0.07
CA HIS A 544 12.65 18.61 0.76
C HIS A 544 12.30 17.87 2.04
N GLU A 545 12.99 16.80 2.31
CA GLU A 545 12.68 15.90 3.42
C GLU A 545 13.89 15.71 4.32
N PHE A 546 13.72 15.96 5.62
CA PHE A 546 14.68 15.68 6.67
C PHE A 546 14.14 14.57 7.55
N GLN A 547 14.98 13.60 7.87
CA GLN A 547 14.59 12.51 8.75
C GLN A 547 15.67 12.19 9.75
N TYR A 548 15.26 12.00 10.99
CA TYR A 548 16.07 11.45 12.08
C TYR A 548 15.54 10.10 12.49
N GLN A 549 16.43 9.14 12.67
CA GLN A 549 16.11 7.80 13.18
C GLN A 549 17.07 7.46 14.31
N ALA A 550 16.57 6.82 15.35
CA ALA A 550 17.39 6.28 16.42
C ALA A 550 16.84 4.92 16.88
N SER A 551 17.71 4.04 17.29
CA SER A 551 17.30 2.77 17.92
C SER A 551 18.23 2.43 19.08
N TYR A 552 17.66 1.86 20.15
CA TYR A 552 18.39 1.34 21.31
C TYR A 552 17.76 0.03 21.76
N GLY A 553 18.44 -1.08 21.48
CA GLY A 553 17.92 -2.41 21.77
C GLY A 553 16.60 -2.65 21.00
N ASP A 554 15.50 -2.73 21.73
CA ASP A 554 14.16 -3.01 21.23
C ASP A 554 13.29 -1.76 21.01
N LEU A 555 13.85 -0.58 21.33
CA LEU A 555 13.23 0.72 21.09
C LEU A 555 13.65 1.29 19.74
N PHE A 556 12.72 1.93 19.06
CA PHE A 556 12.93 2.60 17.78
C PHE A 556 12.19 3.94 17.77
N LEU A 557 12.88 5.00 17.38
CA LEU A 557 12.35 6.35 17.18
C LEU A 557 12.58 6.78 15.73
N GLN A 558 11.59 7.41 15.15
CA GLN A 558 11.69 8.08 13.85
C GLN A 558 11.02 9.45 13.95
N ALA A 559 11.65 10.48 13.42
CA ALA A 559 11.08 11.81 13.27
C ALA A 559 11.38 12.32 11.86
N SER A 560 10.45 13.05 11.27
CA SER A 560 10.62 13.63 9.94
C SER A 560 10.02 15.03 9.87
N TYR A 561 10.60 15.82 9.00
CA TYR A 561 10.08 17.10 8.54
C TYR A 561 10.13 17.13 7.02
N THR A 562 9.02 17.50 6.39
CA THR A 562 8.90 17.60 4.94
C THR A 562 8.34 18.97 4.57
N TYR A 563 9.05 19.67 3.70
CA TYR A 563 8.58 20.87 3.03
C TYR A 563 8.30 20.56 1.55
N VAL A 564 7.15 20.98 1.05
CA VAL A 564 6.76 20.76 -0.35
C VAL A 564 6.37 22.10 -0.96
N LYS A 565 7.09 22.51 -1.99
CA LYS A 565 6.78 23.65 -2.83
C LYS A 565 5.92 23.21 -4.03
N ASP A 566 5.04 24.10 -4.51
CA ASP A 566 4.13 23.85 -5.63
C ASP A 566 3.29 22.59 -5.42
N TYR A 567 2.73 22.44 -4.21
CA TYR A 567 2.04 21.24 -3.77
C TYR A 567 0.80 20.97 -4.61
N ILE A 568 0.76 19.85 -5.36
CA ILE A 568 -0.39 19.42 -6.15
C ILE A 568 -1.44 18.81 -5.22
N THR A 569 -2.64 19.36 -5.25
CA THR A 569 -3.79 18.83 -4.50
C THR A 569 -5.06 18.99 -5.33
N SER A 570 -6.11 18.22 -5.03
CA SER A 570 -7.40 18.39 -5.67
C SER A 570 -8.30 19.31 -4.88
N ILE A 571 -9.14 20.00 -5.61
CA ILE A 571 -10.12 20.95 -5.10
C ILE A 571 -11.43 20.73 -5.82
N ILE A 572 -12.51 21.33 -5.28
CA ILE A 572 -13.78 21.45 -6.01
C ILE A 572 -13.97 22.94 -6.32
N GLU A 573 -14.10 23.24 -7.61
CA GLU A 573 -14.43 24.56 -8.11
C GLU A 573 -15.89 24.57 -8.59
N PRO A 574 -16.69 25.60 -8.23
CA PRO A 574 -18.05 25.73 -8.73
C PRO A 574 -18.04 26.05 -10.23
N ASP A 575 -19.04 25.59 -10.93
CA ASP A 575 -19.29 26.02 -12.32
C ASP A 575 -19.70 27.50 -12.31
N SER A 576 -19.15 28.29 -13.24
CA SER A 576 -19.49 29.73 -13.37
C SER A 576 -20.92 29.98 -13.79
N ASP A 577 -21.51 29.06 -14.56
CA ASP A 577 -22.83 29.20 -15.16
C ASP A 577 -23.94 28.51 -14.32
N ASP A 578 -23.57 27.50 -13.53
CA ASP A 578 -24.48 26.76 -12.67
C ASP A 578 -23.89 26.55 -11.26
N PRO A 579 -24.23 27.38 -10.28
CA PRO A 579 -23.69 27.29 -8.92
C PRO A 579 -24.00 25.97 -8.19
N GLN A 580 -24.96 25.16 -8.66
CA GLN A 580 -25.27 23.84 -8.13
C GLN A 580 -24.30 22.76 -8.66
N THR A 581 -23.61 23.04 -9.75
CA THR A 581 -22.63 22.15 -10.38
C THR A 581 -21.20 22.55 -9.99
N GLY A 582 -20.31 21.58 -9.87
CA GLY A 582 -18.90 21.80 -9.59
C GLY A 582 -18.00 20.86 -10.36
N TYR A 583 -16.70 21.21 -10.36
CA TYR A 583 -15.62 20.43 -10.97
C TYR A 583 -14.63 20.01 -9.91
N ILE A 584 -14.38 18.71 -9.79
CA ILE A 584 -13.17 18.21 -9.14
C ILE A 584 -12.02 18.46 -10.10
N THR A 585 -11.04 19.25 -9.68
CA THR A 585 -9.85 19.55 -10.46
C THR A 585 -8.61 19.56 -9.56
N TRP A 586 -7.44 19.78 -10.14
CA TRP A 586 -6.17 19.85 -9.40
C TRP A 586 -5.56 21.24 -9.52
N THR A 587 -4.89 21.66 -8.47
CA THR A 587 -4.19 22.93 -8.43
C THR A 587 -2.86 22.81 -7.69
N ASN A 588 -1.94 23.74 -7.93
CA ASN A 588 -0.75 23.90 -7.13
C ASN A 588 -1.03 24.86 -5.98
N ILE A 589 -0.81 24.43 -4.75
CA ILE A 589 -0.71 25.31 -3.58
C ILE A 589 0.76 25.73 -3.43
N ASP A 590 1.02 26.98 -3.16
CA ASP A 590 2.39 27.54 -3.08
C ASP A 590 3.33 26.66 -2.27
N HIS A 591 2.95 26.33 -1.03
CA HIS A 591 3.71 25.37 -0.23
C HIS A 591 2.86 24.72 0.86
N CYS A 592 3.30 23.57 1.28
CA CYS A 592 2.87 22.95 2.54
C CYS A 592 4.07 22.32 3.24
N TRP A 593 3.94 22.09 4.54
CA TRP A 593 4.93 21.32 5.28
C TRP A 593 4.26 20.40 6.28
N ASN A 594 4.91 19.33 6.61
CA ASN A 594 4.44 18.38 7.62
C ASN A 594 5.61 17.87 8.45
N TRP A 595 5.34 17.56 9.69
CA TRP A 595 6.25 16.83 10.55
C TRP A 595 5.54 15.64 11.19
N GLY A 596 6.31 14.65 11.54
CA GLY A 596 5.78 13.49 12.25
C GLY A 596 6.87 12.85 13.10
N SER A 597 6.45 12.23 14.18
CA SER A 597 7.32 11.44 15.04
C SER A 597 6.65 10.13 15.41
N PHE A 598 7.43 9.09 15.55
CA PHE A 598 6.98 7.75 15.76
C PHE A 598 7.92 7.00 16.70
N LEU A 599 7.37 6.39 17.75
CA LEU A 599 8.08 5.54 18.72
C LEU A 599 7.53 4.12 18.65
N GLY A 600 8.42 3.14 18.56
CA GLY A 600 8.08 1.73 18.56
C GLY A 600 8.89 0.95 19.59
N TYR A 601 8.24 0.00 20.22
CA TYR A 601 8.87 -0.97 21.14
C TYR A 601 8.39 -2.37 20.79
N ARG A 602 9.31 -3.35 20.71
CA ARG A 602 9.01 -4.76 20.51
C ARG A 602 9.93 -5.62 21.35
N HIS A 603 9.35 -6.52 22.13
CA HIS A 603 10.12 -7.46 22.91
C HIS A 603 9.43 -8.82 22.94
N ARG A 604 10.21 -9.89 23.09
CA ARG A 604 9.67 -11.24 23.21
C ARG A 604 9.92 -11.83 24.59
N TRP A 605 8.83 -12.12 25.32
CA TRP A 605 8.84 -12.82 26.59
C TRP A 605 8.35 -14.26 26.42
N GLY A 606 9.28 -15.18 26.14
CA GLY A 606 8.96 -16.60 25.95
C GLY A 606 8.02 -16.82 24.75
N PHE A 607 6.76 -17.17 25.03
CA PHE A 607 5.72 -17.40 24.00
C PHE A 607 5.00 -16.13 23.57
N TYR A 608 5.06 -15.07 24.34
CA TYR A 608 4.38 -13.79 24.10
C TYR A 608 5.34 -12.75 23.52
N GLU A 609 4.91 -12.09 22.47
CA GLU A 609 5.71 -11.07 21.77
C GLU A 609 4.83 -9.83 21.45
N PRO A 610 4.73 -8.86 22.38
CA PRO A 610 4.06 -7.60 22.11
C PRO A 610 4.92 -6.69 21.25
N GLN A 611 4.23 -5.92 20.39
CA GLN A 611 4.79 -4.77 19.69
C GLN A 611 3.84 -3.59 19.88
N VAL A 612 4.35 -2.50 20.42
CA VAL A 612 3.61 -1.25 20.64
C VAL A 612 4.21 -0.19 19.74
N GLN A 613 3.35 0.59 19.12
CA GLN A 613 3.75 1.69 18.26
C GLN A 613 2.84 2.89 18.53
N ALA A 614 3.43 4.08 18.68
CA ALA A 614 2.71 5.32 18.87
C ALA A 614 3.37 6.44 18.04
N GLY A 615 2.56 7.29 17.45
CA GLY A 615 3.05 8.37 16.62
C GLY A 615 2.10 9.57 16.59
N ILE A 616 2.67 10.68 16.17
CA ILE A 616 1.96 11.92 15.88
C ILE A 616 2.34 12.37 14.46
N GLN A 617 1.38 12.88 13.73
CA GLN A 617 1.61 13.52 12.44
C GLN A 617 0.79 14.79 12.35
N GLN A 618 1.42 15.86 11.84
CA GLN A 618 0.78 17.16 11.68
C GLN A 618 1.22 17.78 10.36
N GLY A 619 0.24 18.11 9.53
CA GLY A 619 0.43 18.89 8.31
C GLY A 619 0.12 20.36 8.58
N PHE A 620 0.70 21.22 7.76
CA PHE A 620 0.40 22.66 7.74
C PHE A 620 0.22 23.09 6.31
N ILE A 621 -0.99 23.48 5.98
CA ILE A 621 -1.34 23.99 4.66
C ILE A 621 -2.19 25.26 4.84
N LYS A 622 -1.96 26.24 4.01
CA LYS A 622 -2.78 27.45 3.94
C LYS A 622 -3.57 27.43 2.65
N ALA A 623 -4.85 27.74 2.75
CA ALA A 623 -5.72 27.90 1.59
C ALA A 623 -6.75 28.99 1.84
N VAL A 624 -7.28 29.57 0.78
CA VAL A 624 -8.44 30.46 0.89
C VAL A 624 -9.66 29.61 1.19
N SER A 625 -10.39 29.98 2.24
CA SER A 625 -11.65 29.36 2.66
C SER A 625 -12.64 30.45 3.01
N MET A 626 -13.78 30.50 2.32
CA MET A 626 -14.82 31.55 2.48
C MET A 626 -14.24 32.98 2.37
N GLY A 627 -13.40 33.23 1.38
CA GLY A 627 -12.77 34.52 1.12
C GLY A 627 -11.68 34.93 2.12
N LYS A 628 -11.29 34.05 3.07
CA LYS A 628 -10.25 34.33 4.06
C LYS A 628 -9.16 33.26 4.00
N GLU A 629 -7.91 33.66 4.22
CA GLU A 629 -6.82 32.69 4.41
C GLU A 629 -7.05 31.91 5.71
N LYS A 630 -7.07 30.60 5.61
CA LYS A 630 -7.21 29.66 6.73
C LYS A 630 -6.03 28.71 6.76
N SER A 631 -5.53 28.44 7.95
CA SER A 631 -4.51 27.41 8.22
C SER A 631 -5.18 26.13 8.66
N PHE A 632 -4.76 25.00 8.05
CA PHE A 632 -5.21 23.65 8.39
C PHE A 632 -4.02 22.91 9.00
N HIS A 633 -4.11 22.54 10.27
CA HIS A 633 -2.95 22.03 11.01
C HIS A 633 -3.27 21.17 12.24
N ASP A 634 -4.49 20.62 12.36
CA ASP A 634 -4.82 19.75 13.49
C ASP A 634 -4.03 18.43 13.40
N PRO A 635 -3.25 18.08 14.44
CA PRO A 635 -2.50 16.84 14.43
C PRO A 635 -3.42 15.64 14.57
N TYR A 636 -2.96 14.50 14.05
CA TYR A 636 -3.57 13.21 14.38
C TYR A 636 -2.54 12.26 14.99
N TYR A 637 -3.05 11.41 15.88
CA TYR A 637 -2.27 10.43 16.62
C TYR A 637 -2.54 9.04 16.07
N ILE A 638 -1.49 8.23 16.04
CA ILE A 638 -1.57 6.84 15.61
C ILE A 638 -1.09 5.97 16.76
N PHE A 639 -1.84 4.92 17.07
CA PHE A 639 -1.46 3.90 18.03
C PHE A 639 -1.73 2.52 17.45
N SER A 640 -0.77 1.59 17.63
CA SER A 640 -0.94 0.20 17.22
C SER A 640 -0.35 -0.73 18.29
N LEU A 641 -1.09 -1.77 18.59
CA LEU A 641 -0.69 -2.83 19.50
C LEU A 641 -0.86 -4.17 18.78
N TYR A 642 0.23 -4.92 18.66
CA TYR A 642 0.24 -6.27 18.12
C TYR A 642 0.63 -7.23 19.26
N ASN A 643 -0.19 -8.25 19.50
CA ASN A 643 0.05 -9.27 20.51
C ASN A 643 0.28 -10.60 19.81
N GLY A 644 1.54 -10.96 19.58
CA GLY A 644 1.96 -12.22 18.99
C GLY A 644 2.10 -13.32 20.03
N PHE A 645 1.51 -14.49 19.80
CA PHE A 645 1.60 -15.65 20.68
C PHE A 645 2.18 -16.83 19.91
N HIS A 646 3.38 -17.25 20.27
CA HIS A 646 4.05 -18.43 19.74
C HIS A 646 3.63 -19.66 20.55
N LEU A 647 2.60 -20.34 20.10
CA LEU A 647 1.99 -21.46 20.81
C LEU A 647 2.71 -22.79 20.52
N PRO A 648 2.51 -23.84 21.35
CA PRO A 648 3.11 -25.15 21.11
C PRO A 648 2.75 -25.75 19.76
N LYS A 649 3.57 -26.70 19.28
CA LYS A 649 3.39 -27.42 18.00
C LYS A 649 3.37 -26.49 16.76
N GLY A 650 3.99 -25.31 16.84
CA GLY A 650 4.14 -24.38 15.71
C GLY A 650 2.87 -23.58 15.36
N TRP A 651 1.89 -23.47 16.27
CA TRP A 651 0.82 -22.51 16.15
C TRP A 651 1.33 -21.10 16.42
N TYR A 652 0.83 -20.14 15.64
CA TYR A 652 1.03 -18.71 15.91
C TYR A 652 -0.31 -18.00 15.87
N MET A 653 -0.54 -17.14 16.85
CA MET A 653 -1.74 -16.33 16.97
C MET A 653 -1.31 -14.86 17.12
N ASN A 654 -2.01 -13.96 16.46
CA ASN A 654 -1.83 -12.52 16.64
C ASN A 654 -3.19 -11.85 16.90
N LEU A 655 -3.23 -10.98 17.89
CA LEU A 655 -4.34 -10.06 18.14
C LEU A 655 -3.81 -8.65 17.95
N SER A 656 -4.37 -7.89 17.04
CA SER A 656 -3.94 -6.54 16.79
C SER A 656 -5.07 -5.54 17.01
N PHE A 657 -4.68 -4.40 17.55
CA PHE A 657 -5.49 -3.21 17.68
C PHE A 657 -4.78 -2.04 17.01
N SER A 658 -5.47 -1.27 16.21
CA SER A 658 -4.97 -0.03 15.64
C SER A 658 -5.98 1.10 15.85
N TYR A 659 -5.45 2.30 16.11
CA TYR A 659 -6.22 3.52 16.31
C TYR A 659 -5.54 4.68 15.61
N ARG A 660 -6.32 5.51 14.92
CA ARG A 660 -5.93 6.82 14.41
C ARG A 660 -6.97 7.83 14.89
N SER A 661 -6.54 8.90 15.53
CA SER A 661 -7.45 9.99 15.94
C SER A 661 -7.97 10.76 14.72
N SER A 662 -8.98 11.59 14.94
CA SER A 662 -9.32 12.69 14.03
C SER A 662 -8.14 13.67 13.92
N GLY A 663 -8.12 14.45 12.84
CA GLY A 663 -7.12 15.48 12.59
C GLY A 663 -7.28 16.03 11.18
N THR A 664 -6.32 16.83 10.75
CA THR A 664 -6.35 17.47 9.42
C THR A 664 -5.40 16.74 8.47
N TYR A 665 -5.87 16.44 7.28
CA TYR A 665 -5.10 15.96 6.14
C TYR A 665 -5.40 16.86 4.93
N ASP A 666 -4.38 17.54 4.39
CA ASP A 666 -4.53 18.68 3.47
C ASP A 666 -5.47 19.72 4.09
N PHE A 667 -6.54 20.10 3.43
CA PHE A 667 -7.61 20.96 3.98
C PHE A 667 -8.87 20.19 4.38
N LEU A 668 -8.75 18.87 4.56
CA LEU A 668 -9.84 17.98 5.00
C LEU A 668 -9.64 17.58 6.45
N THR A 669 -10.68 17.64 7.23
CA THR A 669 -10.77 16.98 8.53
C THR A 669 -11.13 15.52 8.31
N ILE A 670 -10.34 14.61 8.85
CA ILE A 670 -10.58 13.18 8.83
C ILE A 670 -11.08 12.71 10.20
N ASN A 671 -12.05 11.78 10.23
CA ASN A 671 -12.54 11.22 11.48
C ASN A 671 -11.56 10.23 12.11
N SER A 672 -11.75 9.93 13.41
CA SER A 672 -11.05 8.83 14.08
C SER A 672 -11.47 7.48 13.50
N VAL A 673 -10.51 6.55 13.44
CA VAL A 673 -10.73 5.17 12.99
C VAL A 673 -10.00 4.23 13.92
N HIS A 674 -10.62 3.10 14.26
CA HIS A 674 -9.98 2.02 15.00
C HIS A 674 -10.47 0.67 14.49
N ASN A 675 -9.64 -0.35 14.65
CA ASN A 675 -9.99 -1.72 14.30
C ASN A 675 -9.29 -2.75 15.19
N PHE A 676 -9.90 -3.93 15.25
CA PHE A 676 -9.35 -5.12 15.88
C PHE A 676 -9.29 -6.24 14.87
N ASP A 677 -8.11 -6.88 14.75
CA ASP A 677 -7.89 -8.01 13.87
C ASP A 677 -7.37 -9.21 14.66
N PHE A 678 -7.72 -10.39 14.15
CA PHE A 678 -7.24 -11.68 14.65
C PHE A 678 -6.59 -12.47 13.54
N GLN A 679 -5.47 -13.12 13.84
CA GLN A 679 -4.80 -14.03 12.92
C GLN A 679 -4.42 -15.32 13.65
N LEU A 680 -4.69 -16.46 13.00
CA LEU A 680 -4.22 -17.77 13.43
C LEU A 680 -3.48 -18.42 12.26
N TYR A 681 -2.28 -18.91 12.53
CA TYR A 681 -1.42 -19.55 11.51
C TYR A 681 -0.90 -20.88 12.02
N LYS A 682 -0.80 -21.84 11.10
CA LYS A 682 -0.20 -23.15 11.35
C LYS A 682 0.57 -23.61 10.13
N SER A 683 1.78 -24.10 10.34
CA SER A 683 2.57 -24.79 9.34
C SER A 683 2.57 -26.30 9.60
N PHE A 684 2.57 -27.07 8.51
CA PHE A 684 2.57 -28.53 8.47
C PHE A 684 3.66 -29.05 7.53
N LEU A 685 3.92 -30.35 7.57
CA LEU A 685 4.81 -31.04 6.62
C LEU A 685 6.22 -30.40 6.53
N LYS A 686 6.80 -29.99 7.67
CA LYS A 686 8.09 -29.28 7.73
C LYS A 686 8.07 -27.98 6.89
N ASP A 687 7.05 -27.16 7.09
CA ASP A 687 6.79 -25.88 6.43
C ASP A 687 6.45 -25.96 4.92
N ARG A 688 6.16 -27.15 4.40
CA ARG A 688 5.71 -27.30 3.02
C ARG A 688 4.25 -26.89 2.83
N LEU A 689 3.43 -27.04 3.85
CA LEU A 689 2.01 -26.65 3.82
C LEU A 689 1.76 -25.68 4.97
N SER A 690 1.13 -24.56 4.70
CA SER A 690 0.68 -23.62 5.74
C SER A 690 -0.78 -23.24 5.54
N LEU A 691 -1.47 -23.07 6.66
CA LEU A 691 -2.85 -22.59 6.73
C LEU A 691 -2.87 -21.32 7.58
N SER A 692 -3.52 -20.27 7.10
CA SER A 692 -3.80 -19.07 7.90
C SER A 692 -5.29 -18.73 7.85
N LEU A 693 -5.79 -18.33 9.02
CA LEU A 693 -7.09 -17.71 9.22
C LEU A 693 -6.85 -16.27 9.64
N ASN A 694 -7.39 -15.32 8.89
CA ASN A 694 -7.35 -13.91 9.22
C ASN A 694 -8.79 -13.41 9.39
N VAL A 695 -9.07 -12.70 10.48
CA VAL A 695 -10.34 -12.02 10.72
C VAL A 695 -10.03 -10.54 10.89
N SER A 696 -10.55 -9.71 10.00
CA SER A 696 -10.30 -8.26 9.98
C SER A 696 -11.54 -7.53 10.50
N ASP A 697 -11.29 -6.39 11.16
CA ASP A 697 -12.32 -5.47 11.69
C ASP A 697 -13.44 -6.22 12.43
N ILE A 698 -13.06 -7.04 13.42
CA ILE A 698 -13.96 -7.96 14.14
C ILE A 698 -15.25 -7.26 14.62
N PHE A 699 -15.13 -6.01 15.05
CA PHE A 699 -16.22 -5.24 15.62
C PHE A 699 -16.93 -4.32 14.61
N ASN A 700 -16.50 -4.32 13.32
CA ASN A 700 -17.04 -3.48 12.25
C ASN A 700 -17.05 -1.98 12.62
N THR A 701 -15.86 -1.50 13.01
CA THR A 701 -15.68 -0.15 13.56
C THR A 701 -15.07 0.84 12.57
N ILE A 702 -14.64 0.37 11.40
CA ILE A 702 -14.05 1.23 10.38
C ILE A 702 -15.16 1.99 9.66
N SER A 703 -15.18 3.30 9.83
CA SER A 703 -16.05 4.24 9.11
C SER A 703 -15.20 5.42 8.66
N ARG A 704 -15.36 5.85 7.41
CA ARG A 704 -14.58 6.94 6.84
C ARG A 704 -15.44 8.13 6.54
N LYS A 705 -15.09 9.26 7.18
CA LYS A 705 -15.73 10.57 6.95
C LYS A 705 -14.65 11.60 6.73
N THR A 706 -14.87 12.46 5.75
CA THR A 706 -14.05 13.65 5.52
C THR A 706 -14.93 14.87 5.42
N ASP A 707 -14.44 16.02 5.90
CA ASP A 707 -15.09 17.31 5.84
C ASP A 707 -14.02 18.39 5.60
N GLY A 708 -14.19 19.24 4.62
CA GLY A 708 -13.25 20.28 4.30
C GLY A 708 -13.85 21.43 3.52
N THR A 709 -13.10 22.53 3.44
CA THR A 709 -13.51 23.74 2.74
C THR A 709 -12.34 24.31 1.97
N TYR A 710 -12.55 24.57 0.67
CA TYR A 710 -11.60 25.27 -0.19
C TYR A 710 -12.37 26.30 -1.03
N GLY A 711 -11.81 27.51 -1.19
CA GLY A 711 -12.55 28.60 -1.81
C GLY A 711 -13.88 28.83 -1.10
N ASN A 712 -14.95 28.85 -1.85
CA ASN A 712 -16.31 29.00 -1.32
C ASN A 712 -17.08 27.66 -1.26
N VAL A 713 -16.41 26.54 -1.47
CA VAL A 713 -17.02 25.22 -1.47
C VAL A 713 -16.65 24.43 -0.22
N ARG A 714 -17.64 23.96 0.53
CA ARG A 714 -17.49 22.93 1.55
C ARG A 714 -17.79 21.57 0.95
N PHE A 715 -16.93 20.60 1.15
CA PHE A 715 -17.09 19.23 0.71
C PHE A 715 -17.13 18.27 1.89
N GLN A 716 -18.10 17.39 1.90
CA GLN A 716 -18.25 16.34 2.90
C GLN A 716 -18.42 15.00 2.19
N GLN A 717 -17.71 13.98 2.66
CA GLN A 717 -17.82 12.64 2.11
C GLN A 717 -17.94 11.63 3.23
N GLN A 718 -18.82 10.66 3.04
CA GLN A 718 -18.93 9.49 3.91
C GLN A 718 -18.95 8.21 3.07
N LYS A 719 -18.10 7.24 3.47
CA LYS A 719 -17.99 5.93 2.81
C LYS A 719 -18.36 4.81 3.75
N TRP A 720 -19.09 3.85 3.22
CA TRP A 720 -19.42 2.59 3.85
C TRP A 720 -18.90 1.46 2.95
N GLU A 721 -17.99 0.67 3.47
CA GLU A 721 -17.35 -0.47 2.80
C GLU A 721 -17.48 -1.69 3.71
N ASP A 722 -17.45 -2.88 3.12
CA ASP A 722 -17.28 -4.10 3.90
C ASP A 722 -15.85 -4.14 4.45
N THR A 723 -15.69 -3.95 5.74
CA THR A 723 -14.36 -3.95 6.38
C THR A 723 -14.14 -5.19 7.24
N ARG A 724 -15.23 -5.82 7.69
CA ARG A 724 -15.18 -7.03 8.51
C ARG A 724 -15.12 -8.28 7.65
N SER A 725 -14.09 -9.13 7.90
CA SER A 725 -13.83 -10.27 7.05
C SER A 725 -13.29 -11.50 7.74
N VAL A 726 -13.49 -12.63 7.07
CA VAL A 726 -12.80 -13.90 7.36
C VAL A 726 -12.11 -14.39 6.11
N GLN A 727 -10.80 -14.49 6.14
CA GLN A 727 -9.99 -15.05 5.06
C GLN A 727 -9.32 -16.34 5.51
N LEU A 728 -9.48 -17.39 4.69
CA LEU A 728 -8.71 -18.62 4.77
C LEU A 728 -7.69 -18.63 3.64
N ARG A 729 -6.43 -18.91 3.95
CA ARG A 729 -5.36 -19.05 2.94
C ARG A 729 -4.61 -20.35 3.15
N LEU A 730 -4.44 -21.11 2.08
CA LEU A 730 -3.62 -22.30 1.99
C LEU A 730 -2.40 -22.00 1.13
N THR A 731 -1.20 -22.34 1.60
CA THR A 731 0.02 -22.24 0.79
C THR A 731 0.75 -23.56 0.79
N TYR A 732 0.99 -24.12 -0.39
CA TYR A 732 1.81 -25.32 -0.59
C TYR A 732 3.15 -24.96 -1.23
N ARG A 733 4.23 -25.58 -0.74
CA ARG A 733 5.60 -25.32 -1.19
C ARG A 733 6.34 -26.63 -1.42
N PHE A 734 6.76 -26.86 -2.65
CA PHE A 734 7.63 -27.96 -3.03
C PHE A 734 9.01 -27.40 -3.38
N ASN A 735 10.08 -27.93 -2.78
CA ASN A 735 11.46 -27.51 -3.03
C ASN A 735 11.64 -25.97 -3.05
N HIS A 736 11.27 -25.34 -1.97
CA HIS A 736 11.02 -23.90 -1.84
C HIS A 736 12.25 -22.98 -1.79
N ALA A 737 13.45 -23.48 -2.09
CA ALA A 737 14.63 -22.62 -2.31
C ALA A 737 14.65 -22.16 -3.77
N LYS A 738 14.05 -21.02 -4.04
CA LYS A 738 13.79 -20.53 -5.40
C LYS A 738 14.77 -19.43 -5.81
N LYS A 739 15.32 -19.51 -7.04
CA LYS A 739 15.92 -18.36 -7.69
C LYS A 739 14.83 -17.42 -8.16
N GLN A 740 15.11 -16.13 -8.15
CA GLN A 740 14.20 -15.11 -8.66
C GLN A 740 14.86 -14.36 -9.81
N TYR A 741 14.02 -13.87 -10.73
CA TYR A 741 14.44 -13.03 -11.84
C TYR A 741 15.17 -11.77 -11.36
N ARG A 742 16.25 -11.32 -12.04
CA ARG A 742 17.18 -10.26 -11.61
C ARG A 742 16.94 -8.90 -12.25
N GLY A 743 16.01 -8.79 -13.17
CA GLY A 743 15.68 -7.53 -13.84
C GLY A 743 15.09 -6.49 -12.89
N GLU A 744 15.42 -5.24 -13.12
CA GLU A 744 14.83 -4.05 -12.47
C GLU A 744 13.95 -3.34 -13.50
N ASN A 745 12.76 -2.88 -13.10
CA ASN A 745 11.87 -2.12 -13.97
C ASN A 745 12.30 -0.64 -13.97
N SER A 746 12.97 -0.19 -15.03
CA SER A 746 13.35 1.21 -15.22
C SER A 746 12.16 2.10 -15.62
N ALA A 747 11.08 1.52 -16.12
CA ALA A 747 9.89 2.23 -16.60
C ALA A 747 8.81 2.44 -15.52
N GLN A 748 9.02 2.01 -14.28
CA GLN A 748 7.95 1.94 -13.25
C GLN A 748 7.33 3.30 -12.90
N GLU A 749 8.12 4.36 -12.83
CA GLU A 749 7.57 5.70 -12.57
C GLU A 749 6.61 6.12 -13.70
N ALA A 750 7.03 5.92 -14.95
CA ALA A 750 6.21 6.22 -16.11
C ALA A 750 4.91 5.40 -16.15
N VAL A 751 4.99 4.08 -15.83
CA VAL A 751 3.82 3.20 -15.70
C VAL A 751 2.86 3.72 -14.63
N GLY A 752 3.37 4.07 -13.45
CA GLY A 752 2.55 4.60 -12.34
C GLY A 752 1.86 5.93 -12.68
N ARG A 753 2.51 6.81 -13.45
CA ARG A 753 1.91 8.08 -13.91
C ARG A 753 0.82 7.88 -14.97
N MET A 754 0.81 6.76 -15.65
CA MET A 754 -0.24 6.36 -16.61
C MET A 754 -1.41 5.61 -15.97
N GLY A 755 -1.39 5.37 -14.66
CA GLY A 755 -2.39 4.59 -13.95
C GLY A 755 -2.16 3.07 -14.01
N GLY A 756 -1.07 2.58 -14.63
CA GLY A 756 -0.68 1.17 -14.63
C GLY A 756 -0.23 0.70 -13.23
N LYS A 757 -0.37 -0.62 -12.96
CA LYS A 757 -0.03 -1.25 -11.67
C LYS A 757 1.37 -1.85 -11.66
#